data_2874e4fb4a2582720007453b78ebf157
#
_entry.id   2874e4fb4a2582720007453b78ebf157
#
_cell.length_a   1.000
_cell.length_b   1.000
_cell.length_c   1.000
_cell.angle_alpha   90.00
_cell.angle_beta   90.00
_cell.angle_gamma   90.00
#
_symmetry.space_group_name_H-M   'P 1'
#
loop_
_entity.id
_entity.type
_entity.pdbx_description
1 polymer ?
#
loop_
_entity_poly.entity_id
_entity_poly.type
_entity_poly.pdbx_seq_one_letter_code
_entity_poly.pdbx_strand_id
1 'polypeptide(L)'
;MSACPIDHKALQNMGCPVSANAAAFDPFTGPYQVDPAASLRWSRDEEPVFYSPELGYWVVTRYEDVKSVFRDNILFSPSIALEKITPVSEEATATLAKYDYAMARTMVNEDEPAHMPRRRALMDPFTPKELVHHEPMVRRLTREYVDRFIDTGRADLVDEMLWEVPLTVALHFLGVPEEDMDELRSYSIAHTVNTWGRPAVEEQVAVAEAVGKFWQYAGTVLEKMRKDPSGHGWMPFGIRVQQEQPDVVTDSYLHSMMMAGIVAAHETTANASANAFRLLLENRRVWEEICADPSLIPNAVEECLRHSGSVAAWRRLVTDDTTIGGIDIPKGSKLLIVTSSANHDERHFDNADDFDIRRENSSDHLTFGYGSHQCMGKNLARMEMQIFLEEFTKRIPHMELVPDQEFTYLPNTSFRGPDHVLVQWDPAKNPERADPSILDARQPVKIGEPSKTNISRTVTVDAVTPVADGVVRVTLSDPSGKPLPKWTPGSHIDVELGDLSRQYSLCSDPNDLSHYEIAVLEEPESRGGSRYVHRTLQAGHTLKMRGPRNHFKLDPDAQRYVFVAGGIGITPVIAMADHAKATGKDYEIHYCGRDVATMALLDRLTADHGDKVEIHSSAAGNRLDIPALLATPVDGTQIYSCGPERLLTALEEATAHWPEDSLHVEHFTSNLATLDPANEHAFEVELRDSGLTIQVAADQTVLDALRASNIDIQSDCEEGLCGSCEAPVLDGEVDHRDMVLTKTERAQNKSMMTCCSRACGKKISLAL
;
A
#
# COMPACT_ATOMS: atom_id res chain seq x y z
N MET A 1 21.81 -14.69 30.39
CA MET A 1 20.36 -14.94 30.44
C MET A 1 19.70 -13.75 31.15
N SER A 2 19.35 -12.71 30.44
CA SER A 2 18.43 -11.70 30.98
C SER A 2 17.03 -12.27 30.75
N ALA A 3 16.42 -12.81 31.80
CA ALA A 3 15.06 -13.29 31.76
C ALA A 3 14.15 -12.17 31.26
N CYS A 4 13.29 -12.49 30.28
CA CYS A 4 12.15 -11.65 29.95
C CYS A 4 11.43 -11.31 31.25
N PRO A 5 11.17 -10.03 31.58
CA PRO A 5 10.55 -9.66 32.85
C PRO A 5 9.09 -10.11 32.98
N ILE A 6 8.52 -10.71 31.95
CA ILE A 6 7.15 -11.21 31.94
C ILE A 6 7.18 -12.69 32.37
N ASP A 7 6.68 -12.96 33.56
CA ASP A 7 6.48 -14.32 34.07
C ASP A 7 5.46 -15.05 33.16
N HIS A 8 5.91 -16.12 32.47
CA HIS A 8 5.04 -16.96 31.62
C HIS A 8 3.80 -17.49 32.37
N LYS A 9 3.86 -17.63 33.70
CA LYS A 9 2.70 -17.93 34.53
C LYS A 9 1.73 -16.76 34.66
N ALA A 10 2.21 -15.52 34.55
CA ALA A 10 1.34 -14.34 34.55
C ALA A 10 0.53 -14.25 33.26
N LEU A 11 1.13 -14.55 32.08
CA LEU A 11 0.42 -14.62 30.79
C LEU A 11 -0.67 -15.72 30.78
N GLN A 12 -0.37 -16.90 31.34
CA GLN A 12 -1.37 -17.96 31.49
C GLN A 12 -2.52 -17.57 32.45
N ASN A 13 -2.24 -16.73 33.44
CA ASN A 13 -3.24 -16.19 34.37
C ASN A 13 -4.07 -15.03 33.79
N MET A 14 -3.61 -14.39 32.70
CA MET A 14 -4.36 -13.33 31.99
C MET A 14 -5.36 -13.87 30.96
N GLY A 15 -5.50 -15.20 30.84
CA GLY A 15 -6.55 -15.83 30.02
C GLY A 15 -6.28 -15.86 28.52
N CYS A 16 -5.06 -15.56 28.06
CA CYS A 16 -4.67 -15.73 26.67
C CYS A 16 -3.81 -17.01 26.53
N PRO A 17 -4.41 -18.16 26.18
CA PRO A 17 -3.63 -19.36 25.89
C PRO A 17 -2.82 -19.12 24.60
N VAL A 18 -1.52 -19.39 24.64
CA VAL A 18 -0.70 -19.42 23.43
C VAL A 18 -1.25 -20.53 22.54
N SER A 19 -1.72 -20.18 21.34
CA SER A 19 -2.24 -21.15 20.38
C SER A 19 -1.12 -22.06 19.86
N ALA A 20 -1.50 -23.19 19.24
CA ALA A 20 -0.54 -24.09 18.64
C ALA A 20 0.26 -23.41 17.50
N ASN A 21 -0.41 -22.55 16.72
CA ASN A 21 0.22 -21.79 15.65
C ASN A 21 1.21 -20.74 16.19
N ALA A 22 0.84 -20.01 17.24
CA ALA A 22 1.71 -19.06 17.91
C ALA A 22 2.95 -19.73 18.54
N ALA A 23 2.77 -20.91 19.13
CA ALA A 23 3.86 -21.70 19.71
C ALA A 23 4.81 -22.28 18.63
N ALA A 24 4.31 -22.55 17.44
CA ALA A 24 5.09 -23.08 16.31
C ALA A 24 5.76 -21.98 15.45
N PHE A 25 5.46 -20.72 15.69
CA PHE A 25 6.01 -19.60 14.90
C PHE A 25 7.51 -19.43 15.16
N ASP A 26 8.30 -19.68 14.13
CA ASP A 26 9.75 -19.44 14.10
C ASP A 26 10.10 -18.56 12.87
N PRO A 27 10.52 -17.29 13.07
CA PRO A 27 10.86 -16.41 11.97
C PRO A 27 12.25 -16.69 11.35
N PHE A 28 13.07 -17.60 11.90
CA PHE A 28 14.40 -17.90 11.39
C PHE A 28 14.44 -19.13 10.49
N THR A 29 13.38 -19.93 10.48
CA THR A 29 13.31 -21.18 9.73
C THR A 29 11.95 -21.34 9.06
N GLY A 30 11.82 -22.39 8.21
CA GLY A 30 10.56 -22.87 7.68
C GLY A 30 9.78 -21.87 6.84
N PRO A 31 8.44 -21.89 6.96
CA PRO A 31 7.54 -21.15 6.07
C PRO A 31 7.75 -19.64 6.07
N TYR A 32 8.10 -19.03 7.22
CA TYR A 32 8.31 -17.60 7.32
C TYR A 32 9.48 -17.10 6.44
N GLN A 33 10.57 -17.87 6.38
CA GLN A 33 11.71 -17.49 5.52
C GLN A 33 11.39 -17.64 4.04
N VAL A 34 10.50 -18.57 3.67
CA VAL A 34 10.08 -18.76 2.27
C VAL A 34 9.07 -17.68 1.85
N ASP A 35 8.02 -17.48 2.66
CA ASP A 35 6.96 -16.50 2.41
C ASP A 35 6.36 -16.01 3.73
N PRO A 36 6.82 -14.86 4.24
CA PRO A 36 6.31 -14.29 5.49
C PRO A 36 4.81 -14.00 5.46
N ALA A 37 4.30 -13.54 4.33
CA ALA A 37 2.90 -13.15 4.20
C ALA A 37 1.96 -14.36 4.23
N ALA A 38 2.25 -15.37 3.41
CA ALA A 38 1.46 -16.61 3.37
C ALA A 38 1.57 -17.38 4.68
N SER A 39 2.76 -17.43 5.30
CA SER A 39 2.97 -18.14 6.58
C SER A 39 2.17 -17.57 7.75
N LEU A 40 1.76 -16.29 7.67
CA LEU A 40 1.00 -15.57 8.68
C LEU A 40 -0.46 -15.32 8.30
N ARG A 41 -0.96 -15.96 7.24
CA ARG A 41 -2.37 -15.82 6.84
C ARG A 41 -3.32 -16.19 7.97
N TRP A 42 -3.08 -17.32 8.62
CA TRP A 42 -3.86 -17.77 9.78
C TRP A 42 -3.95 -16.69 10.87
N SER A 43 -2.85 -15.96 11.10
CA SER A 43 -2.82 -14.91 12.11
C SER A 43 -3.70 -13.72 11.69
N ARG A 44 -3.60 -13.25 10.44
CA ARG A 44 -4.48 -12.19 9.95
C ARG A 44 -5.96 -12.56 10.08
N ASP A 45 -6.31 -13.81 9.86
CA ASP A 45 -7.68 -14.26 9.88
C ASP A 45 -8.21 -14.46 11.31
N GLU A 46 -7.46 -15.15 12.17
CA GLU A 46 -7.93 -15.67 13.45
C GLU A 46 -7.30 -14.98 14.67
N GLU A 47 -5.99 -14.74 14.66
CA GLU A 47 -5.21 -14.19 15.79
C GLU A 47 -4.31 -13.05 15.33
N PRO A 48 -4.84 -11.85 15.02
CA PRO A 48 -4.06 -10.75 14.42
C PRO A 48 -2.92 -10.24 15.30
N VAL A 49 -3.01 -10.51 16.59
CA VAL A 49 -1.97 -10.23 17.59
C VAL A 49 -1.79 -11.47 18.45
N PHE A 50 -0.58 -12.05 18.43
CA PHE A 50 -0.25 -13.23 19.21
C PHE A 50 1.12 -13.12 19.87
N TYR A 51 1.32 -13.87 20.96
CA TYR A 51 2.63 -13.94 21.62
C TYR A 51 3.44 -15.13 21.10
N SER A 52 4.67 -14.87 20.62
CA SER A 52 5.63 -15.91 20.23
C SER A 52 6.55 -16.25 21.40
N PRO A 53 6.45 -17.45 21.99
CA PRO A 53 7.35 -17.87 23.06
C PRO A 53 8.80 -18.02 22.62
N GLU A 54 9.03 -18.41 21.38
CA GLU A 54 10.36 -18.59 20.79
C GLU A 54 11.13 -17.26 20.73
N LEU A 55 10.45 -16.18 20.34
CA LEU A 55 11.03 -14.83 20.26
C LEU A 55 10.96 -14.07 21.59
N GLY A 56 9.95 -14.32 22.41
CA GLY A 56 9.59 -13.46 23.51
C GLY A 56 8.95 -12.12 23.08
N TYR A 57 8.29 -12.09 21.94
CA TYR A 57 7.67 -10.92 21.33
C TYR A 57 6.17 -11.15 21.07
N TRP A 58 5.40 -10.08 21.15
CA TRP A 58 4.08 -10.03 20.55
C TRP A 58 4.22 -9.76 19.06
N VAL A 59 3.51 -10.50 18.23
CA VAL A 59 3.55 -10.39 16.76
C VAL A 59 2.28 -9.75 16.30
N VAL A 60 2.37 -8.68 15.48
CA VAL A 60 1.24 -7.90 14.96
C VAL A 60 1.22 -8.02 13.44
N THR A 61 0.08 -8.41 12.84
CA THR A 61 0.03 -8.88 11.44
C THR A 61 -0.94 -8.14 10.52
N ARG A 62 -2.02 -7.51 11.05
CA ARG A 62 -3.00 -6.77 10.25
C ARG A 62 -2.53 -5.36 9.90
N TYR A 63 -2.98 -4.86 8.76
CA TYR A 63 -2.57 -3.56 8.21
C TYR A 63 -2.81 -2.39 9.17
N GLU A 64 -4.05 -2.21 9.63
CA GLU A 64 -4.39 -1.09 10.50
C GLU A 64 -3.69 -1.17 11.87
N ASP A 65 -3.53 -2.37 12.43
CA ASP A 65 -2.81 -2.56 13.68
C ASP A 65 -1.31 -2.21 13.52
N VAL A 66 -0.66 -2.71 12.47
CA VAL A 66 0.75 -2.38 12.15
C VAL A 66 0.92 -0.88 11.89
N LYS A 67 0.02 -0.28 11.12
CA LYS A 67 0.03 1.15 10.81
C LYS A 67 -0.16 2.00 12.07
N SER A 68 -1.08 1.60 12.98
CA SER A 68 -1.30 2.29 14.24
C SER A 68 -0.06 2.27 15.15
N VAL A 69 0.63 1.11 15.22
CA VAL A 69 1.89 0.96 15.97
C VAL A 69 3.00 1.84 15.38
N PHE A 70 3.10 1.97 14.07
CA PHE A 70 4.06 2.90 13.45
C PHE A 70 3.75 4.37 13.74
N ARG A 71 2.47 4.73 13.78
CA ARG A 71 2.01 6.12 13.97
C ARG A 71 2.31 6.65 15.36
N ASP A 72 2.05 5.86 16.39
CA ASP A 72 2.27 6.27 17.79
C ASP A 72 3.65 5.83 18.29
N ASN A 73 4.67 6.59 17.91
CA ASN A 73 6.05 6.33 18.30
C ASN A 73 6.37 6.67 19.77
N ILE A 74 5.42 7.24 20.51
CA ILE A 74 5.54 7.48 21.96
C ILE A 74 5.12 6.25 22.73
N LEU A 75 3.94 5.72 22.43
CA LEU A 75 3.43 4.50 23.05
C LEU A 75 4.23 3.27 22.60
N PHE A 76 4.63 3.25 21.33
CA PHE A 76 5.39 2.17 20.69
C PHE A 76 6.79 2.64 20.31
N SER A 77 7.67 2.74 21.30
CA SER A 77 9.02 3.25 21.17
C SER A 77 9.87 2.44 20.16
N PRO A 78 10.58 3.09 19.25
CA PRO A 78 11.53 2.43 18.33
C PRO A 78 12.84 2.02 19.01
N SER A 79 13.04 2.30 20.28
CA SER A 79 14.32 2.14 21.00
C SER A 79 14.98 0.77 20.85
N ILE A 80 14.19 -0.29 20.63
CA ILE A 80 14.69 -1.66 20.43
C ILE A 80 14.83 -2.05 18.94
N ALA A 81 14.62 -1.14 17.99
CA ALA A 81 14.69 -1.47 16.56
C ALA A 81 16.05 -2.04 16.14
N LEU A 82 17.13 -1.57 16.76
CA LEU A 82 18.50 -2.05 16.55
C LEU A 82 19.02 -2.91 17.71
N GLU A 83 18.16 -3.36 18.63
CA GLU A 83 18.55 -4.30 19.67
C GLU A 83 18.93 -5.65 19.03
N LYS A 84 20.02 -6.27 19.48
CA LYS A 84 20.44 -7.58 18.98
C LYS A 84 19.46 -8.65 19.42
N ILE A 85 18.98 -9.48 18.50
CA ILE A 85 18.08 -10.59 18.82
C ILE A 85 18.83 -11.71 19.54
N THR A 86 20.05 -12.00 19.08
CA THR A 86 20.91 -13.02 19.71
C THR A 86 21.74 -12.40 20.82
N PRO A 87 21.76 -12.97 22.02
CA PRO A 87 22.66 -12.51 23.09
C PRO A 87 24.12 -12.51 22.62
N VAL A 88 24.82 -11.42 22.88
CA VAL A 88 26.25 -11.26 22.51
C VAL A 88 27.11 -11.93 23.55
N SER A 89 28.10 -12.72 23.11
CA SER A 89 29.08 -13.35 24.00
C SER A 89 29.97 -12.30 24.66
N GLU A 90 30.55 -12.66 25.82
CA GLU A 90 31.50 -11.79 26.52
C GLU A 90 32.73 -11.48 25.65
N GLU A 91 33.20 -12.47 24.87
CA GLU A 91 34.35 -12.32 23.97
C GLU A 91 34.03 -11.34 22.80
N ALA A 92 32.83 -11.42 22.21
CA ALA A 92 32.41 -10.48 21.17
C ALA A 92 32.26 -9.06 21.74
N THR A 93 31.72 -8.92 22.95
CA THR A 93 31.61 -7.64 23.65
C THR A 93 33.00 -7.05 23.94
N ALA A 94 33.91 -7.86 24.43
CA ALA A 94 35.30 -7.44 24.66
C ALA A 94 36.05 -7.08 23.35
N THR A 95 35.67 -7.72 22.25
CA THR A 95 36.23 -7.42 20.92
C THR A 95 35.76 -6.06 20.44
N LEU A 96 34.45 -5.73 20.52
CA LEU A 96 33.92 -4.39 20.19
C LEU A 96 34.58 -3.29 21.03
N ALA A 97 34.82 -3.55 22.32
CA ALA A 97 35.49 -2.59 23.21
C ALA A 97 36.91 -2.24 22.77
N LYS A 98 37.66 -3.14 22.07
CA LYS A 98 38.99 -2.85 21.52
C LYS A 98 38.96 -1.77 20.43
N TYR A 99 37.81 -1.56 19.81
CA TYR A 99 37.62 -0.59 18.75
C TYR A 99 36.89 0.68 19.22
N ASP A 100 36.76 0.88 20.53
CA ASP A 100 36.00 1.99 21.13
C ASP A 100 34.59 2.12 20.54
N TYR A 101 33.97 0.98 20.22
CA TYR A 101 32.63 0.96 19.62
C TYR A 101 31.60 1.50 20.61
N ALA A 102 31.01 2.65 20.23
CA ALA A 102 30.06 3.40 21.07
C ALA A 102 28.97 4.02 20.21
N MET A 103 28.27 3.19 19.41
CA MET A 103 27.19 3.65 18.55
C MET A 103 26.06 4.22 19.41
N ALA A 104 25.76 5.51 19.21
CA ALA A 104 24.62 6.18 19.80
C ALA A 104 23.32 5.76 19.10
N ARG A 105 22.16 6.11 19.69
CA ARG A 105 20.90 5.99 18.98
C ARG A 105 20.90 6.85 17.74
N THR A 106 20.30 6.35 16.68
CA THR A 106 20.22 6.97 15.37
C THR A 106 18.76 7.28 15.04
N MET A 107 18.52 7.87 13.89
CA MET A 107 17.17 8.23 13.43
C MET A 107 16.18 7.05 13.40
N VAL A 108 16.69 5.81 13.35
CA VAL A 108 15.89 4.58 13.31
C VAL A 108 15.34 4.18 14.68
N ASN A 109 16.10 4.41 15.75
CA ASN A 109 15.81 3.92 17.10
C ASN A 109 15.86 5.00 18.19
N GLU A 110 15.75 6.26 17.81
CA GLU A 110 15.73 7.38 18.74
C GLU A 110 14.29 7.75 19.10
N ASP A 111 14.05 7.98 20.39
CA ASP A 111 12.76 8.42 20.91
C ASP A 111 12.60 9.95 20.85
N GLU A 112 11.36 10.43 20.93
CA GLU A 112 11.09 11.84 21.19
C GLU A 112 11.53 12.23 22.63
N PRO A 113 11.91 13.48 22.87
CA PRO A 113 11.84 14.64 21.97
C PRO A 113 13.08 14.86 21.08
N ALA A 114 14.05 13.95 21.06
CA ALA A 114 15.32 14.14 20.33
C ALA A 114 15.19 13.83 18.83
N HIS A 115 14.35 12.88 18.45
CA HIS A 115 14.20 12.37 17.08
C HIS A 115 13.79 13.45 16.07
N MET A 116 12.64 14.09 16.25
CA MET A 116 12.12 15.02 15.23
C MET A 116 12.98 16.28 15.01
N PRO A 117 13.57 16.92 16.02
CA PRO A 117 14.53 18.00 15.78
C PRO A 117 15.72 17.58 14.91
N ARG A 118 16.31 16.41 15.17
CA ARG A 118 17.42 15.87 14.37
C ARG A 118 17.01 15.50 12.96
N ARG A 119 15.85 14.83 12.83
CA ARG A 119 15.28 14.47 11.53
C ARG A 119 15.05 15.68 10.65
N ARG A 120 14.39 16.74 11.17
CA ARG A 120 14.16 17.98 10.44
C ARG A 120 15.45 18.68 10.03
N ALA A 121 16.43 18.71 10.92
CA ALA A 121 17.72 19.34 10.65
C ALA A 121 18.53 18.65 9.53
N LEU A 122 18.32 17.34 9.32
CA LEU A 122 19.10 16.53 8.39
C LEU A 122 18.33 16.06 7.14
N MET A 123 17.10 16.54 6.91
CA MET A 123 16.17 15.99 5.92
C MET A 123 16.34 16.58 4.51
N ASP A 124 16.88 17.81 4.37
CA ASP A 124 16.93 18.53 3.09
C ASP A 124 17.52 17.72 1.92
N PRO A 125 18.62 16.97 2.07
CA PRO A 125 19.18 16.17 0.97
C PRO A 125 18.26 15.10 0.41
N PHE A 126 17.22 14.67 1.15
CA PHE A 126 16.25 13.67 0.74
C PHE A 126 15.02 14.25 0.02
N THR A 127 14.97 15.57 -0.13
CA THR A 127 13.86 16.21 -0.87
C THR A 127 13.94 15.86 -2.37
N PRO A 128 12.81 15.77 -3.08
CA PRO A 128 12.81 15.51 -4.52
C PRO A 128 13.69 16.46 -5.33
N LYS A 129 13.74 17.72 -4.90
CA LYS A 129 14.58 18.76 -5.54
C LYS A 129 16.07 18.42 -5.48
N GLU A 130 16.54 17.91 -4.36
CA GLU A 130 17.97 17.55 -4.19
C GLU A 130 18.25 16.16 -4.80
N LEU A 131 17.34 15.20 -4.63
CA LEU A 131 17.51 13.84 -5.15
C LEU A 131 17.63 13.77 -6.68
N VAL A 132 16.94 14.65 -7.42
CA VAL A 132 17.03 14.67 -8.89
C VAL A 132 18.47 14.80 -9.40
N HIS A 133 19.35 15.43 -8.64
CA HIS A 133 20.76 15.60 -8.99
C HIS A 133 21.57 14.28 -8.96
N HIS A 134 21.06 13.24 -8.29
CA HIS A 134 21.70 11.93 -8.24
C HIS A 134 21.30 11.01 -9.41
N GLU A 135 20.19 11.28 -10.10
CA GLU A 135 19.70 10.46 -11.23
C GLU A 135 20.79 10.17 -12.29
N PRO A 136 21.57 11.17 -12.79
CA PRO A 136 22.58 10.90 -13.82
C PRO A 136 23.66 9.92 -13.34
N MET A 137 24.04 9.98 -12.07
CA MET A 137 25.02 9.08 -11.48
C MET A 137 24.46 7.66 -11.36
N VAL A 138 23.24 7.50 -10.88
CA VAL A 138 22.58 6.19 -10.79
C VAL A 138 22.46 5.54 -12.16
N ARG A 139 22.03 6.29 -13.20
CA ARG A 139 21.95 5.79 -14.57
C ARG A 139 23.32 5.36 -15.12
N ARG A 140 24.35 6.17 -14.90
CA ARG A 140 25.70 5.84 -15.34
C ARG A 140 26.19 4.54 -14.70
N LEU A 141 26.08 4.42 -13.39
CA LEU A 141 26.49 3.21 -12.66
C LEU A 141 25.71 1.98 -13.17
N THR A 142 24.37 2.09 -13.29
CA THR A 142 23.54 0.99 -13.80
C THR A 142 24.02 0.50 -15.14
N ARG A 143 24.29 1.41 -16.08
CA ARG A 143 24.80 1.08 -17.44
C ARG A 143 26.18 0.42 -17.39
N GLU A 144 27.11 1.00 -16.65
CA GLU A 144 28.47 0.46 -16.49
C GLU A 144 28.46 -0.97 -15.96
N TYR A 145 27.55 -1.29 -15.02
CA TYR A 145 27.44 -2.65 -14.50
C TYR A 145 26.74 -3.59 -15.49
N VAL A 146 25.66 -3.18 -16.15
CA VAL A 146 24.99 -3.99 -17.19
C VAL A 146 25.97 -4.28 -18.36
N ASP A 147 26.81 -3.31 -18.75
CA ASP A 147 27.81 -3.49 -19.82
C ASP A 147 28.83 -4.60 -19.52
N ARG A 148 29.08 -4.93 -18.26
CA ARG A 148 30.03 -5.99 -17.87
C ARG A 148 29.56 -7.38 -18.27
N PHE A 149 28.23 -7.61 -18.27
CA PHE A 149 27.66 -8.95 -18.52
C PHE A 149 26.67 -9.03 -19.68
N ILE A 150 26.30 -7.92 -20.33
CA ILE A 150 25.25 -7.91 -21.36
C ILE A 150 25.51 -8.85 -22.54
N ASP A 151 26.76 -9.14 -22.82
CA ASP A 151 27.18 -10.03 -23.90
C ASP A 151 27.42 -11.49 -23.46
N THR A 152 27.29 -11.79 -22.14
CA THR A 152 27.55 -13.16 -21.63
C THR A 152 26.37 -14.12 -21.86
N GLY A 153 25.14 -13.60 -21.99
CA GLY A 153 23.92 -14.39 -22.12
C GLY A 153 23.43 -15.03 -20.83
N ARG A 154 24.13 -14.83 -19.72
CA ARG A 154 23.75 -15.32 -18.39
C ARG A 154 24.40 -14.46 -17.32
N ALA A 155 23.70 -14.21 -16.22
CA ALA A 155 24.24 -13.50 -15.05
C ALA A 155 23.54 -13.94 -13.75
N ASP A 156 24.19 -13.71 -12.64
CA ASP A 156 23.55 -13.56 -11.35
C ASP A 156 23.33 -12.07 -11.08
N LEU A 157 22.10 -11.61 -11.13
CA LEU A 157 21.81 -10.17 -10.97
C LEU A 157 22.22 -9.63 -9.62
N VAL A 158 22.18 -10.44 -8.57
CA VAL A 158 22.58 -10.03 -7.22
C VAL A 158 24.07 -9.77 -7.19
N ASP A 159 24.90 -10.75 -7.57
CA ASP A 159 26.35 -10.65 -7.51
C ASP A 159 26.91 -9.64 -8.52
N GLU A 160 26.37 -9.61 -9.73
CA GLU A 160 26.91 -8.78 -10.80
C GLU A 160 26.54 -7.29 -10.67
N MET A 161 25.39 -6.97 -10.03
CA MET A 161 24.92 -5.58 -10.03
C MET A 161 24.13 -5.17 -8.79
N LEU A 162 23.09 -5.96 -8.40
CA LEU A 162 22.10 -5.46 -7.45
C LEU A 162 22.64 -5.30 -6.03
N TRP A 163 23.73 -5.99 -5.70
CA TRP A 163 24.43 -5.80 -4.44
C TRP A 163 25.38 -4.59 -4.47
N GLU A 164 26.06 -4.38 -5.58
CA GLU A 164 27.13 -3.39 -5.72
C GLU A 164 26.62 -1.97 -6.00
N VAL A 165 25.65 -1.82 -6.91
CA VAL A 165 25.19 -0.49 -7.34
C VAL A 165 24.52 0.28 -6.20
N PRO A 166 23.55 -0.28 -5.44
CA PRO A 166 22.94 0.44 -4.32
C PRO A 166 23.94 0.90 -3.26
N LEU A 167 24.96 0.07 -2.95
CA LEU A 167 26.00 0.46 -2.02
C LEU A 167 26.82 1.63 -2.56
N THR A 168 27.21 1.58 -3.83
CA THR A 168 27.96 2.67 -4.46
C THR A 168 27.15 3.96 -4.48
N VAL A 169 25.85 3.89 -4.80
CA VAL A 169 24.92 5.04 -4.75
C VAL A 169 24.84 5.59 -3.31
N ALA A 170 24.71 4.73 -2.32
CA ALA A 170 24.66 5.12 -0.91
C ALA A 170 25.94 5.87 -0.48
N LEU A 171 27.12 5.35 -0.85
CA LEU A 171 28.41 5.97 -0.53
C LEU A 171 28.54 7.36 -1.19
N HIS A 172 28.16 7.48 -2.46
CA HIS A 172 28.11 8.78 -3.14
C HIS A 172 27.11 9.75 -2.51
N PHE A 173 25.92 9.27 -2.16
CA PHE A 173 24.91 10.09 -1.48
C PHE A 173 25.38 10.57 -0.11
N LEU A 174 26.12 9.74 0.62
CA LEU A 174 26.76 10.12 1.88
C LEU A 174 27.90 11.13 1.69
N GLY A 175 28.45 11.25 0.48
CA GLY A 175 29.61 12.08 0.18
C GLY A 175 30.94 11.44 0.57
N VAL A 176 31.01 10.11 0.59
CA VAL A 176 32.24 9.36 0.85
C VAL A 176 33.25 9.62 -0.28
N PRO A 177 34.53 9.94 0.04
CA PRO A 177 35.59 10.02 -0.95
C PRO A 177 35.77 8.68 -1.69
N GLU A 178 36.03 8.72 -3.01
CA GLU A 178 36.15 7.51 -3.82
C GLU A 178 37.22 6.52 -3.31
N GLU A 179 38.32 7.03 -2.81
CA GLU A 179 39.40 6.22 -2.24
C GLU A 179 39.02 5.44 -0.98
N ASP A 180 37.94 5.82 -0.29
CA ASP A 180 37.46 5.18 0.93
C ASP A 180 36.29 4.20 0.69
N MET A 181 35.73 4.17 -0.51
CA MET A 181 34.53 3.39 -0.79
C MET A 181 34.74 1.88 -0.70
N ASP A 182 35.83 1.36 -1.24
CA ASP A 182 36.09 -0.08 -1.27
C ASP A 182 36.32 -0.66 0.14
N GLU A 183 37.00 0.08 1.02
CA GLU A 183 37.18 -0.33 2.40
C GLU A 183 35.86 -0.34 3.17
N LEU A 184 35.06 0.72 3.06
CA LEU A 184 33.73 0.76 3.70
C LEU A 184 32.79 -0.33 3.18
N ARG A 185 32.83 -0.62 1.88
CA ARG A 185 32.09 -1.70 1.25
C ARG A 185 32.33 -3.05 1.90
N SER A 186 33.60 -3.35 2.22
CA SER A 186 33.97 -4.62 2.79
C SER A 186 33.35 -4.93 4.15
N TYR A 187 32.82 -3.93 4.86
CA TYR A 187 32.24 -4.08 6.20
C TYR A 187 30.72 -4.05 6.24
N SER A 188 30.03 -3.72 5.16
CA SER A 188 28.58 -3.39 5.17
C SER A 188 27.71 -4.50 5.73
N ILE A 189 27.96 -5.77 5.41
CA ILE A 189 27.13 -6.92 5.80
C ILE A 189 27.24 -7.31 7.27
N ALA A 190 28.41 -7.07 7.87
CA ALA A 190 28.69 -7.50 9.25
C ALA A 190 27.73 -6.90 10.28
N HIS A 191 27.27 -5.66 10.05
CA HIS A 191 26.32 -4.99 10.93
C HIS A 191 24.94 -5.66 10.91
N THR A 192 24.48 -6.09 9.75
CA THR A 192 23.18 -6.76 9.58
C THR A 192 23.18 -8.11 10.30
N VAL A 193 24.18 -8.93 10.08
CA VAL A 193 24.33 -10.21 10.79
C VAL A 193 24.38 -10.00 12.31
N ASN A 194 25.07 -8.96 12.77
CA ASN A 194 25.21 -8.63 14.19
C ASN A 194 23.88 -8.18 14.85
N THR A 195 22.99 -7.54 14.10
CA THR A 195 21.78 -6.88 14.65
C THR A 195 20.53 -7.72 14.50
N TRP A 196 20.31 -8.34 13.35
CA TRP A 196 19.07 -9.05 13.02
C TRP A 196 19.26 -10.54 12.76
N GLY A 197 20.51 -10.99 12.62
CA GLY A 197 20.85 -12.39 12.41
C GLY A 197 20.96 -13.20 13.69
N ARG A 198 21.23 -14.48 13.53
CA ARG A 198 21.45 -15.46 14.61
C ARG A 198 22.85 -16.10 14.45
N PRO A 199 23.95 -15.32 14.50
CA PRO A 199 25.29 -15.86 14.33
C PRO A 199 25.60 -16.88 15.44
N ALA A 200 26.22 -18.00 15.09
CA ALA A 200 26.72 -18.96 16.06
C ALA A 200 27.75 -18.29 16.99
N VAL A 201 27.93 -18.82 18.21
CA VAL A 201 28.78 -18.19 19.21
C VAL A 201 30.23 -18.05 18.68
N GLU A 202 30.67 -19.01 17.89
CA GLU A 202 32.00 -19.04 17.27
C GLU A 202 32.19 -17.94 16.21
N GLU A 203 31.08 -17.54 15.54
CA GLU A 203 31.05 -16.51 14.50
C GLU A 203 31.00 -15.09 15.09
N GLN A 204 30.43 -14.94 16.29
CA GLN A 204 30.19 -13.63 16.91
C GLN A 204 31.43 -12.79 17.08
N VAL A 205 32.59 -13.39 17.34
CA VAL A 205 33.86 -12.66 17.52
C VAL A 205 34.32 -12.06 16.18
N ALA A 206 34.27 -12.84 15.11
CA ALA A 206 34.61 -12.35 13.75
C ALA A 206 33.69 -11.23 13.29
N VAL A 207 32.38 -11.39 13.54
CA VAL A 207 31.37 -10.34 13.26
C VAL A 207 31.68 -9.09 14.08
N ALA A 208 31.93 -9.21 15.37
CA ALA A 208 32.28 -8.09 16.25
C ALA A 208 33.58 -7.37 15.81
N GLU A 209 34.56 -8.11 15.31
CA GLU A 209 35.79 -7.52 14.77
C GLU A 209 35.53 -6.71 13.50
N ALA A 210 34.72 -7.23 12.58
CA ALA A 210 34.30 -6.51 11.36
C ALA A 210 33.52 -5.24 11.69
N VAL A 211 32.54 -5.32 12.61
CA VAL A 211 31.76 -4.17 13.09
C VAL A 211 32.65 -3.13 13.75
N GLY A 212 33.62 -3.55 14.57
CA GLY A 212 34.59 -2.65 15.22
C GLY A 212 35.47 -1.91 14.21
N LYS A 213 36.01 -2.62 13.21
CA LYS A 213 36.78 -2.02 12.11
C LYS A 213 35.92 -1.03 11.31
N PHE A 214 34.67 -1.39 11.00
CA PHE A 214 33.72 -0.50 10.33
C PHE A 214 33.52 0.80 11.11
N TRP A 215 33.29 0.71 12.42
CA TRP A 215 33.17 1.85 13.32
C TRP A 215 34.38 2.80 13.26
N GLN A 216 35.58 2.26 13.42
CA GLN A 216 36.80 3.08 13.38
C GLN A 216 37.04 3.72 12.01
N TYR A 217 36.80 2.96 10.93
CA TYR A 217 37.04 3.49 9.58
C TYR A 217 36.02 4.55 9.20
N ALA A 218 34.73 4.34 9.51
CA ALA A 218 33.70 5.34 9.32
C ALA A 218 34.02 6.66 10.05
N GLY A 219 34.55 6.59 11.28
CA GLY A 219 35.03 7.74 12.01
C GLY A 219 36.22 8.45 11.33
N THR A 220 37.15 7.69 10.77
CA THR A 220 38.29 8.24 10.02
C THR A 220 37.82 9.00 8.76
N VAL A 221 36.87 8.45 8.03
CA VAL A 221 36.27 9.09 6.83
C VAL A 221 35.53 10.37 7.23
N LEU A 222 34.74 10.32 8.29
CA LEU A 222 34.02 11.51 8.80
C LEU A 222 35.01 12.63 9.20
N GLU A 223 36.13 12.32 9.81
CA GLU A 223 37.16 13.31 10.14
C GLU A 223 37.85 13.90 8.89
N LYS A 224 37.98 13.13 7.80
CA LYS A 224 38.42 13.68 6.51
C LYS A 224 37.43 14.71 6.00
N MET A 225 36.11 14.39 6.02
CA MET A 225 35.05 15.28 5.58
C MET A 225 34.97 16.58 6.42
N ARG A 226 35.27 16.51 7.74
CA ARG A 226 35.30 17.70 8.61
C ARG A 226 36.37 18.72 8.21
N LYS A 227 37.46 18.26 7.59
CA LYS A 227 38.55 19.17 7.11
C LYS A 227 38.08 19.99 5.91
N ASP A 228 37.18 19.46 5.12
CA ASP A 228 36.53 20.20 4.01
C ASP A 228 35.03 19.87 3.95
N PRO A 229 34.20 20.57 4.74
CA PRO A 229 32.75 20.34 4.77
C PRO A 229 32.02 20.99 3.60
N SER A 230 32.71 21.59 2.63
CA SER A 230 32.11 22.18 1.43
C SER A 230 31.66 21.12 0.41
N GLY A 231 32.06 19.86 0.59
CA GLY A 231 31.70 18.74 -0.26
C GLY A 231 30.18 18.52 -0.37
N HIS A 232 29.80 17.86 -1.48
CA HIS A 232 28.42 17.43 -1.69
C HIS A 232 28.14 16.14 -0.91
N GLY A 233 26.88 15.92 -0.57
CA GLY A 233 26.41 14.71 0.10
C GLY A 233 25.87 14.94 1.52
N TRP A 234 25.25 13.91 2.06
CA TRP A 234 24.52 14.01 3.33
C TRP A 234 25.43 14.24 4.55
N MET A 235 26.60 13.60 4.61
CA MET A 235 27.50 13.79 5.75
C MET A 235 28.16 15.17 5.76
N PRO A 236 28.73 15.71 4.66
CA PRO A 236 29.16 17.12 4.60
C PRO A 236 28.05 18.09 4.96
N PHE A 237 26.80 17.87 4.49
CA PHE A 237 25.65 18.65 4.90
C PHE A 237 25.41 18.56 6.42
N GLY A 238 25.38 17.36 7.00
CA GLY A 238 25.23 17.14 8.44
C GLY A 238 26.32 17.81 9.29
N ILE A 239 27.57 17.87 8.81
CA ILE A 239 28.67 18.58 9.45
C ILE A 239 28.40 20.10 9.47
N ARG A 240 27.90 20.68 8.38
CA ARG A 240 27.51 22.09 8.33
C ARG A 240 26.37 22.39 9.31
N VAL A 241 25.34 21.54 9.31
CA VAL A 241 24.22 21.64 10.27
C VAL A 241 24.72 21.56 11.72
N GLN A 242 25.67 20.68 12.00
CA GLN A 242 26.28 20.57 13.34
C GLN A 242 26.98 21.86 13.78
N GLN A 243 27.67 22.55 12.86
CA GLN A 243 28.32 23.81 13.17
C GLN A 243 27.30 24.90 13.59
N GLU A 244 26.09 24.85 13.02
CA GLU A 244 25.00 25.79 13.31
C GLU A 244 24.17 25.34 14.53
N GLN A 245 23.98 24.05 14.72
CA GLN A 245 23.09 23.44 15.73
C GLN A 245 23.79 22.31 16.50
N PRO A 246 24.90 22.57 17.23
CA PRO A 246 25.71 21.54 17.88
C PRO A 246 24.96 20.78 18.99
N ASP A 247 23.95 21.40 19.60
CA ASP A 247 23.10 20.76 20.62
C ASP A 247 22.10 19.75 20.02
N VAL A 248 21.75 19.93 18.75
CA VAL A 248 20.84 19.03 18.03
C VAL A 248 21.63 17.88 17.37
N VAL A 249 22.67 18.23 16.61
CA VAL A 249 23.50 17.26 15.89
C VAL A 249 24.88 17.18 16.55
N THR A 250 25.12 16.12 17.33
CA THR A 250 26.40 15.93 18.06
C THR A 250 27.43 15.12 17.24
N ASP A 251 28.69 15.15 17.65
CA ASP A 251 29.77 14.36 17.02
C ASP A 251 29.47 12.85 17.04
N SER A 252 29.06 12.33 18.19
CA SER A 252 28.72 10.91 18.35
C SER A 252 27.51 10.52 17.51
N TYR A 253 26.56 11.46 17.32
CA TYR A 253 25.40 11.24 16.46
C TYR A 253 25.79 11.14 14.99
N LEU A 254 26.61 12.07 14.46
CA LEU A 254 27.08 12.03 13.07
C LEU A 254 27.92 10.77 12.80
N HIS A 255 28.79 10.37 13.73
CA HIS A 255 29.58 9.15 13.58
C HIS A 255 28.65 7.92 13.51
N SER A 256 27.66 7.84 14.39
CA SER A 256 26.66 6.76 14.38
C SER A 256 25.82 6.78 13.10
N MET A 257 25.44 7.97 12.62
CA MET A 257 24.68 8.12 11.37
C MET A 257 25.48 7.77 10.12
N MET A 258 26.79 8.00 10.11
CA MET A 258 27.66 7.58 9.00
C MET A 258 27.59 6.05 8.81
N MET A 259 27.75 5.30 9.88
CA MET A 259 27.65 3.84 9.85
C MET A 259 26.22 3.37 9.54
N ALA A 260 25.23 3.92 10.25
CA ALA A 260 23.83 3.54 10.06
C ALA A 260 23.29 3.86 8.64
N GLY A 261 23.75 4.97 8.06
CA GLY A 261 23.34 5.40 6.72
C GLY A 261 23.82 4.41 5.64
N ILE A 262 25.05 3.92 5.74
CA ILE A 262 25.58 2.92 4.80
C ILE A 262 24.76 1.64 4.87
N VAL A 263 24.52 1.11 6.07
CA VAL A 263 23.73 -0.12 6.26
C VAL A 263 22.28 0.04 5.79
N ALA A 264 21.65 1.15 6.14
CA ALA A 264 20.24 1.38 5.81
C ALA A 264 19.99 1.52 4.30
N ALA A 265 20.92 2.11 3.56
CA ALA A 265 20.75 2.40 2.14
C ALA A 265 21.19 1.25 1.22
N HIS A 266 22.04 0.34 1.68
CA HIS A 266 22.61 -0.74 0.87
C HIS A 266 21.65 -1.93 0.74
N GLU A 267 21.58 -2.74 1.80
CA GLU A 267 20.95 -4.07 1.78
C GLU A 267 19.45 -3.99 1.46
N THR A 268 18.78 -2.96 1.95
CA THR A 268 17.33 -2.81 1.72
C THR A 268 17.00 -2.59 0.25
N THR A 269 17.74 -1.75 -0.45
CA THR A 269 17.53 -1.46 -1.89
C THR A 269 18.00 -2.63 -2.75
N ALA A 270 19.11 -3.27 -2.40
CA ALA A 270 19.60 -4.48 -3.07
C ALA A 270 18.56 -5.60 -3.03
N ASN A 271 18.07 -5.93 -1.83
CA ASN A 271 17.06 -6.96 -1.63
C ASN A 271 15.71 -6.61 -2.30
N ALA A 272 15.27 -5.35 -2.24
CA ALA A 272 14.05 -4.91 -2.90
C ALA A 272 14.14 -5.07 -4.42
N SER A 273 15.28 -4.70 -5.00
CA SER A 273 15.53 -4.85 -6.43
C SER A 273 15.60 -6.33 -6.84
N ALA A 274 16.27 -7.18 -6.07
CA ALA A 274 16.34 -8.61 -6.31
C ALA A 274 14.94 -9.27 -6.25
N ASN A 275 14.14 -8.92 -5.24
CA ASN A 275 12.74 -9.35 -5.14
C ASN A 275 11.92 -8.88 -6.34
N ALA A 276 12.10 -7.63 -6.80
CA ALA A 276 11.38 -7.08 -7.94
C ALA A 276 11.72 -7.81 -9.24
N PHE A 277 12.99 -8.05 -9.54
CA PHE A 277 13.39 -8.82 -10.72
C PHE A 277 12.86 -10.25 -10.68
N ARG A 278 13.00 -10.94 -9.54
CA ARG A 278 12.43 -12.28 -9.35
C ARG A 278 10.93 -12.28 -9.65
N LEU A 279 10.17 -11.41 -8.99
CA LEU A 279 8.71 -11.36 -9.08
C LEU A 279 8.23 -11.01 -10.51
N LEU A 280 8.85 -10.01 -11.14
CA LEU A 280 8.50 -9.60 -12.51
C LEU A 280 8.82 -10.68 -13.53
N LEU A 281 9.94 -11.38 -13.39
CA LEU A 281 10.33 -12.45 -14.33
C LEU A 281 9.54 -13.75 -14.09
N GLU A 282 9.12 -14.06 -12.85
CA GLU A 282 8.14 -15.11 -12.58
C GLU A 282 6.78 -14.80 -13.21
N ASN A 283 6.42 -13.52 -13.30
CA ASN A 283 5.21 -13.04 -13.95
C ASN A 283 5.51 -12.51 -15.37
N ARG A 284 5.95 -13.41 -16.27
CA ARG A 284 6.45 -13.09 -17.60
C ARG A 284 5.60 -12.08 -18.36
N ARG A 285 4.27 -12.18 -18.30
CA ARG A 285 3.35 -11.25 -18.96
C ARG A 285 3.50 -9.83 -18.45
N VAL A 286 3.66 -9.66 -17.13
CA VAL A 286 3.85 -8.34 -16.51
C VAL A 286 5.18 -7.75 -16.94
N TRP A 287 6.25 -8.56 -16.99
CA TRP A 287 7.53 -8.16 -17.54
C TRP A 287 7.41 -7.65 -18.99
N GLU A 288 6.70 -8.38 -19.87
CA GLU A 288 6.46 -7.97 -21.25
C GLU A 288 5.62 -6.69 -21.35
N GLU A 289 4.67 -6.48 -20.42
CA GLU A 289 3.89 -5.25 -20.36
C GLU A 289 4.76 -4.03 -20.05
N ILE A 290 5.65 -4.10 -19.06
CA ILE A 290 6.55 -2.98 -18.73
C ILE A 290 7.64 -2.78 -19.80
N CYS A 291 8.02 -3.82 -20.54
CA CYS A 291 8.89 -3.67 -21.73
C CYS A 291 8.18 -2.91 -22.85
N ALA A 292 6.89 -3.17 -23.07
CA ALA A 292 6.07 -2.52 -24.08
C ALA A 292 5.65 -1.09 -23.69
N ASP A 293 5.39 -0.85 -22.41
CA ASP A 293 4.98 0.44 -21.86
C ASP A 293 5.79 0.77 -20.58
N PRO A 294 6.97 1.38 -20.72
CA PRO A 294 7.81 1.74 -19.57
C PRO A 294 7.19 2.79 -18.64
N SER A 295 6.10 3.45 -19.02
CA SER A 295 5.38 4.38 -18.13
C SER A 295 4.75 3.67 -16.94
N LEU A 296 4.61 2.34 -16.98
CA LEU A 296 4.13 1.49 -15.90
C LEU A 296 5.19 1.21 -14.82
N ILE A 297 6.47 1.47 -15.09
CA ILE A 297 7.58 1.15 -14.18
C ILE A 297 7.39 1.77 -12.78
N PRO A 298 7.02 3.04 -12.62
CA PRO A 298 6.86 3.61 -11.27
C PRO A 298 5.85 2.83 -10.42
N ASN A 299 4.69 2.48 -10.98
CA ASN A 299 3.68 1.71 -10.22
C ASN A 299 4.06 0.22 -10.06
N ALA A 300 4.78 -0.35 -11.03
CA ALA A 300 5.35 -1.69 -10.91
C ALA A 300 6.34 -1.78 -9.73
N VAL A 301 7.14 -0.73 -9.49
CA VAL A 301 8.03 -0.64 -8.32
C VAL A 301 7.23 -0.65 -7.02
N GLU A 302 6.14 0.14 -6.92
CA GLU A 302 5.29 0.13 -5.72
C GLU A 302 4.66 -1.24 -5.46
N GLU A 303 4.13 -1.88 -6.51
CA GLU A 303 3.53 -3.20 -6.36
C GLU A 303 4.56 -4.29 -6.02
N CYS A 304 5.78 -4.20 -6.54
CA CYS A 304 6.89 -5.07 -6.11
C CYS A 304 7.22 -4.86 -4.62
N LEU A 305 7.29 -3.60 -4.16
CA LEU A 305 7.53 -3.25 -2.78
C LEU A 305 6.40 -3.69 -1.84
N ARG A 306 5.15 -3.62 -2.30
CA ARG A 306 4.01 -4.14 -1.57
C ARG A 306 4.06 -5.66 -1.44
N HIS A 307 4.15 -6.34 -2.56
CA HIS A 307 4.03 -7.81 -2.63
C HIS A 307 5.25 -8.53 -2.06
N SER A 308 6.45 -8.05 -2.34
CA SER A 308 7.70 -8.69 -1.92
C SER A 308 8.73 -7.66 -1.46
N GLY A 309 8.35 -6.80 -0.50
CA GLY A 309 9.25 -5.80 0.06
C GLY A 309 10.45 -6.40 0.77
N SER A 310 11.56 -5.66 0.78
CA SER A 310 12.81 -6.10 1.41
C SER A 310 12.79 -6.02 2.94
N VAL A 311 11.85 -5.30 3.52
CA VAL A 311 11.69 -5.20 4.98
C VAL A 311 10.43 -5.95 5.39
N ALA A 312 10.61 -7.15 5.95
CA ALA A 312 9.51 -8.03 6.34
C ALA A 312 8.89 -7.64 7.69
N ALA A 313 9.69 -7.15 8.63
CA ALA A 313 9.21 -6.78 9.96
C ALA A 313 10.11 -5.74 10.66
N TRP A 314 9.50 -4.97 11.57
CA TRP A 314 10.17 -4.07 12.50
C TRP A 314 9.84 -4.38 13.96
N ARG A 315 10.58 -3.77 14.88
CA ARG A 315 10.43 -3.98 16.32
C ARG A 315 10.08 -2.70 17.05
N ARG A 316 9.22 -2.82 18.09
CA ARG A 316 8.82 -1.72 18.97
C ARG A 316 8.80 -2.18 20.43
N LEU A 317 9.00 -1.25 21.35
CA LEU A 317 8.86 -1.43 22.78
C LEU A 317 7.59 -0.71 23.26
N VAL A 318 6.72 -1.41 23.95
CA VAL A 318 5.49 -0.83 24.54
C VAL A 318 5.86 -0.05 25.80
N THR A 319 5.58 1.25 25.83
CA THR A 319 5.98 2.15 26.92
C THR A 319 4.93 2.29 28.03
N ASP A 320 3.67 1.94 27.74
CA ASP A 320 2.58 1.90 28.72
C ASP A 320 1.59 0.78 28.34
N ASP A 321 0.71 0.37 29.27
CA ASP A 321 -0.30 -0.65 29.00
C ASP A 321 -1.23 -0.18 27.88
N THR A 322 -1.53 -1.08 26.94
CA THR A 322 -2.32 -0.75 25.75
C THR A 322 -3.08 -1.97 25.21
N THR A 323 -3.97 -1.72 24.25
CA THR A 323 -4.70 -2.77 23.53
C THR A 323 -4.43 -2.66 22.03
N ILE A 324 -4.08 -3.77 21.39
CA ILE A 324 -3.88 -3.87 19.93
C ILE A 324 -4.72 -5.03 19.41
N GLY A 325 -5.54 -4.80 18.38
CA GLY A 325 -6.40 -5.86 17.83
C GLY A 325 -7.33 -6.52 18.84
N GLY A 326 -7.73 -5.79 19.89
CA GLY A 326 -8.55 -6.31 21.00
C GLY A 326 -7.79 -7.10 22.05
N ILE A 327 -6.46 -7.19 21.97
CA ILE A 327 -5.60 -7.90 22.93
C ILE A 327 -4.87 -6.90 23.82
N ASP A 328 -4.94 -7.09 25.13
CA ASP A 328 -4.24 -6.27 26.11
C ASP A 328 -2.75 -6.60 26.14
N ILE A 329 -1.92 -5.60 25.90
CA ILE A 329 -0.47 -5.69 25.81
C ILE A 329 0.15 -4.92 26.99
N PRO A 330 0.85 -5.60 27.91
CA PRO A 330 1.46 -4.93 29.06
C PRO A 330 2.62 -4.01 28.66
N LYS A 331 2.82 -2.97 29.46
CA LYS A 331 4.02 -2.14 29.43
C LYS A 331 5.30 -2.98 29.49
N GLY A 332 6.31 -2.62 28.71
CA GLY A 332 7.59 -3.33 28.60
C GLY A 332 7.55 -4.51 27.64
N SER A 333 6.42 -4.81 27.01
CA SER A 333 6.31 -5.81 25.97
C SER A 333 7.09 -5.40 24.73
N LYS A 334 7.71 -6.38 24.06
CA LYS A 334 8.37 -6.20 22.77
C LYS A 334 7.42 -6.64 21.66
N LEU A 335 7.31 -5.83 20.62
CA LEU A 335 6.50 -6.11 19.43
C LEU A 335 7.37 -6.44 18.23
N LEU A 336 6.97 -7.45 17.46
CA LEU A 336 7.38 -7.68 16.08
C LEU A 336 6.20 -7.29 15.18
N ILE A 337 6.31 -6.17 14.48
CA ILE A 337 5.29 -5.68 13.56
C ILE A 337 5.65 -6.15 12.15
N VAL A 338 4.80 -7.02 11.56
CA VAL A 338 5.13 -7.72 10.32
C VAL A 338 4.53 -6.99 9.13
N THR A 339 5.35 -6.12 8.50
CA THR A 339 4.95 -5.31 7.34
C THR A 339 4.61 -6.15 6.13
N SER A 340 5.34 -7.25 5.88
CA SER A 340 5.02 -8.17 4.77
C SER A 340 3.65 -8.83 4.94
N SER A 341 3.23 -9.15 6.17
CA SER A 341 1.87 -9.63 6.44
C SER A 341 0.82 -8.53 6.22
N ALA A 342 1.07 -7.34 6.76
CA ALA A 342 0.18 -6.19 6.61
C ALA A 342 -0.05 -5.81 5.14
N ASN A 343 0.99 -5.88 4.30
CA ASN A 343 0.90 -5.62 2.86
C ASN A 343 0.07 -6.65 2.08
N HIS A 344 -0.32 -7.75 2.71
CA HIS A 344 -1.19 -8.80 2.18
C HIS A 344 -2.51 -8.91 2.97
N ASP A 345 -2.88 -7.88 3.73
CA ASP A 345 -4.17 -7.85 4.43
C ASP A 345 -5.31 -7.55 3.46
N GLU A 346 -6.19 -8.53 3.24
CA GLU A 346 -7.34 -8.43 2.33
C GLU A 346 -8.40 -7.42 2.79
N ARG A 347 -8.30 -6.93 4.03
CA ARG A 347 -9.15 -5.85 4.56
C ARG A 347 -8.77 -4.49 3.99
N HIS A 348 -7.51 -4.32 3.55
CA HIS A 348 -6.97 -3.09 2.98
C HIS A 348 -6.67 -3.21 1.47
N PHE A 349 -6.13 -4.36 1.04
CA PHE A 349 -5.78 -4.61 -0.36
C PHE A 349 -6.72 -5.67 -0.93
N ASP A 350 -7.64 -5.30 -1.79
CA ASP A 350 -8.51 -6.27 -2.47
C ASP A 350 -7.64 -7.25 -3.28
N ASN A 351 -7.90 -8.56 -3.14
CA ASN A 351 -7.09 -9.63 -3.73
C ASN A 351 -5.58 -9.46 -3.42
N ALA A 352 -5.24 -9.32 -2.15
CA ALA A 352 -3.92 -8.93 -1.67
C ALA A 352 -2.77 -9.83 -2.13
N ASP A 353 -3.03 -11.13 -2.36
CA ASP A 353 -2.04 -12.09 -2.85
C ASP A 353 -1.80 -12.00 -4.37
N ASP A 354 -2.67 -11.32 -5.13
CA ASP A 354 -2.48 -11.13 -6.57
C ASP A 354 -1.43 -10.04 -6.83
N PHE A 355 -0.52 -10.30 -7.75
CA PHE A 355 0.46 -9.33 -8.22
C PHE A 355 -0.09 -8.53 -9.39
N ASP A 356 -0.42 -7.27 -9.17
CA ASP A 356 -1.04 -6.38 -10.14
C ASP A 356 -0.35 -5.01 -10.20
N ILE A 357 0.49 -4.80 -11.22
CA ILE A 357 1.20 -3.52 -11.43
C ILE A 357 0.28 -2.33 -11.74
N ARG A 358 -1.01 -2.57 -11.87
CA ARG A 358 -2.04 -1.53 -12.02
C ARG A 358 -2.93 -1.41 -10.78
N ARG A 359 -2.51 -1.97 -9.66
CA ARG A 359 -3.16 -1.76 -8.36
C ARG A 359 -3.06 -0.29 -7.97
N GLU A 360 -4.21 0.34 -7.73
CA GLU A 360 -4.27 1.79 -7.47
C GLU A 360 -3.69 2.16 -6.10
N ASN A 361 -3.89 1.30 -5.09
CA ASN A 361 -3.37 1.51 -3.74
C ASN A 361 -2.05 0.77 -3.46
N SER A 362 -1.27 0.41 -4.48
CA SER A 362 0.03 -0.25 -4.30
C SER A 362 0.97 0.55 -3.40
N SER A 363 0.98 1.88 -3.50
CA SER A 363 1.83 2.78 -2.70
C SER A 363 1.42 2.89 -1.23
N ASP A 364 0.28 2.33 -0.83
CA ASP A 364 -0.13 2.29 0.59
C ASP A 364 0.69 1.27 1.41
N HIS A 365 1.55 0.51 0.76
CA HIS A 365 2.37 -0.50 1.44
C HIS A 365 3.20 0.07 2.60
N LEU A 366 3.39 -0.74 3.65
CA LEU A 366 4.13 -0.38 4.85
C LEU A 366 5.62 -0.76 4.81
N THR A 367 6.17 -1.11 3.66
CA THR A 367 7.58 -1.51 3.48
C THR A 367 8.54 -0.40 3.89
N PHE A 368 8.18 0.86 3.65
CA PHE A 368 8.96 2.02 4.12
C PHE A 368 8.61 2.47 5.55
N GLY A 369 7.79 1.70 6.27
CA GLY A 369 7.22 2.15 7.55
C GLY A 369 6.16 3.24 7.37
N TYR A 370 5.75 3.85 8.48
CA TYR A 370 4.75 4.91 8.50
C TYR A 370 5.02 5.91 9.63
N GLY A 371 4.46 7.13 9.53
CA GLY A 371 4.57 8.17 10.56
C GLY A 371 5.96 8.79 10.66
N SER A 372 6.30 9.31 11.85
CA SER A 372 7.52 10.10 12.08
C SER A 372 8.83 9.36 11.81
N HIS A 373 8.82 8.02 11.85
CA HIS A 373 9.97 7.16 11.53
C HIS A 373 9.93 6.56 10.11
N GLN A 374 9.05 7.04 9.23
CA GLN A 374 9.02 6.58 7.84
C GLN A 374 10.39 6.77 7.17
N CYS A 375 10.77 5.84 6.30
CA CYS A 375 12.08 5.82 5.63
C CYS A 375 12.39 7.16 4.93
N MET A 376 13.53 7.79 5.29
CA MET A 376 13.98 9.02 4.64
C MET A 376 14.44 8.77 3.21
N GLY A 377 15.06 7.61 2.95
CA GLY A 377 15.60 7.21 1.65
C GLY A 377 14.58 6.65 0.68
N LYS A 378 13.28 6.62 1.02
CA LYS A 378 12.24 5.98 0.20
C LYS A 378 12.24 6.44 -1.27
N ASN A 379 12.49 7.71 -1.52
CA ASN A 379 12.50 8.27 -2.87
C ASN A 379 13.79 7.97 -3.64
N LEU A 380 14.91 7.84 -2.94
CA LEU A 380 16.18 7.39 -3.55
C LEU A 380 16.07 5.92 -3.98
N ALA A 381 15.55 5.05 -3.12
CA ALA A 381 15.32 3.64 -3.45
C ALA A 381 14.37 3.48 -4.65
N ARG A 382 13.24 4.23 -4.67
CA ARG A 382 12.32 4.26 -5.82
C ARG A 382 13.01 4.68 -7.12
N MET A 383 13.88 5.69 -7.05
CA MET A 383 14.67 6.16 -8.20
C MET A 383 15.59 5.05 -8.72
N GLU A 384 16.34 4.40 -7.83
CA GLU A 384 17.24 3.31 -8.21
C GLU A 384 16.50 2.16 -8.88
N MET A 385 15.43 1.66 -8.26
CA MET A 385 14.63 0.57 -8.80
C MET A 385 14.00 0.90 -10.16
N GLN A 386 13.48 2.13 -10.34
CA GLN A 386 12.94 2.58 -11.62
C GLN A 386 14.02 2.58 -12.72
N ILE A 387 15.22 3.09 -12.42
CA ILE A 387 16.34 3.13 -13.37
C ILE A 387 16.82 1.72 -13.71
N PHE A 388 16.92 0.83 -12.73
CA PHE A 388 17.28 -0.57 -12.98
C PHE A 388 16.28 -1.22 -13.94
N LEU A 389 14.98 -1.14 -13.63
CA LEU A 389 13.96 -1.72 -14.50
C LEU A 389 13.95 -1.10 -15.90
N GLU A 390 14.11 0.22 -16.02
CA GLU A 390 14.18 0.89 -17.32
C GLU A 390 15.35 0.38 -18.17
N GLU A 391 16.54 0.27 -17.61
CA GLU A 391 17.71 -0.19 -18.38
C GLU A 391 17.57 -1.67 -18.79
N PHE A 392 17.06 -2.54 -17.95
CA PHE A 392 16.86 -3.95 -18.29
C PHE A 392 15.71 -4.18 -19.29
N THR A 393 14.56 -3.54 -19.09
CA THR A 393 13.42 -3.67 -20.01
C THR A 393 13.75 -3.15 -21.41
N LYS A 394 14.61 -2.13 -21.52
CA LYS A 394 15.06 -1.56 -22.77
C LYS A 394 16.14 -2.40 -23.46
N ARG A 395 17.11 -2.91 -22.68
CA ARG A 395 18.32 -3.55 -23.23
C ARG A 395 18.22 -5.06 -23.34
N ILE A 396 17.50 -5.72 -22.42
CA ILE A 396 17.35 -7.18 -22.35
C ILE A 396 15.88 -7.56 -22.13
N PRO A 397 14.92 -7.11 -22.97
CA PRO A 397 13.48 -7.37 -22.75
C PRO A 397 13.11 -8.85 -22.77
N HIS A 398 13.92 -9.69 -23.40
CA HIS A 398 13.73 -11.14 -23.54
C HIS A 398 14.45 -11.94 -22.44
N MET A 399 15.01 -11.29 -21.42
CA MET A 399 15.62 -11.93 -20.26
C MET A 399 14.61 -12.83 -19.52
N GLU A 400 15.05 -14.00 -19.09
CA GLU A 400 14.25 -15.00 -18.37
C GLU A 400 15.03 -15.49 -17.14
N LEU A 401 14.30 -15.97 -16.13
CA LEU A 401 14.91 -16.71 -15.02
C LEU A 401 15.52 -18.02 -15.54
N VAL A 402 16.66 -18.42 -14.99
CA VAL A 402 17.17 -19.78 -15.23
C VAL A 402 16.17 -20.78 -14.68
N PRO A 403 15.71 -21.77 -15.49
CA PRO A 403 14.75 -22.77 -15.03
C PRO A 403 15.21 -23.53 -13.80
N ASP A 404 14.26 -23.92 -12.97
CA ASP A 404 14.44 -24.80 -11.80
C ASP A 404 15.44 -24.28 -10.75
N GLN A 405 15.71 -22.96 -10.70
CA GLN A 405 16.51 -22.36 -9.63
C GLN A 405 15.70 -22.32 -8.32
N GLU A 406 16.37 -22.62 -7.22
CA GLU A 406 15.81 -22.45 -5.88
C GLU A 406 16.28 -21.13 -5.27
N PHE A 407 15.34 -20.37 -4.67
CA PHE A 407 15.66 -19.11 -4.01
C PHE A 407 15.93 -19.36 -2.52
N THR A 408 17.11 -18.95 -2.08
CA THR A 408 17.53 -18.97 -0.68
C THR A 408 17.57 -17.56 -0.11
N TYR A 409 17.41 -17.46 1.20
CA TYR A 409 17.35 -16.19 1.92
C TYR A 409 18.17 -16.24 3.20
N LEU A 410 18.85 -15.15 3.53
CA LEU A 410 19.58 -15.04 4.79
C LEU A 410 18.60 -15.08 5.99
N PRO A 411 18.70 -16.06 6.89
CA PRO A 411 17.81 -16.18 8.05
C PRO A 411 17.92 -14.99 9.01
N ASN A 412 16.88 -14.17 9.03
CA ASN A 412 16.73 -13.06 9.98
C ASN A 412 15.27 -12.65 10.11
N THR A 413 14.95 -11.78 11.08
CA THR A 413 13.57 -11.39 11.36
C THR A 413 13.04 -10.25 10.49
N SER A 414 13.92 -9.49 9.84
CA SER A 414 13.56 -8.15 9.33
C SER A 414 13.84 -7.95 7.85
N PHE A 415 14.98 -8.39 7.33
CA PHE A 415 15.37 -8.14 5.95
C PHE A 415 15.20 -9.38 5.08
N ARG A 416 14.74 -9.19 3.85
CA ARG A 416 14.45 -10.29 2.96
C ARG A 416 14.74 -9.95 1.51
N GLY A 417 15.61 -10.73 0.91
CA GLY A 417 15.89 -10.76 -0.52
C GLY A 417 16.53 -12.11 -0.86
N PRO A 418 16.37 -12.60 -2.11
CA PRO A 418 17.04 -13.82 -2.53
C PRO A 418 18.55 -13.61 -2.59
N ASP A 419 19.32 -14.62 -2.15
CA ASP A 419 20.78 -14.59 -2.21
C ASP A 419 21.29 -14.53 -3.65
N HIS A 420 20.53 -15.11 -4.60
CA HIS A 420 20.86 -15.17 -6.03
C HIS A 420 19.60 -14.98 -6.89
N VAL A 421 19.74 -14.29 -8.02
CA VAL A 421 18.73 -14.21 -9.09
C VAL A 421 19.43 -14.53 -10.41
N LEU A 422 19.43 -15.81 -10.76
CA LEU A 422 20.06 -16.30 -11.98
C LEU A 422 19.17 -16.05 -13.18
N VAL A 423 19.70 -15.35 -14.18
CA VAL A 423 18.98 -15.02 -15.42
C VAL A 423 19.75 -15.47 -16.65
N GLN A 424 19.01 -15.65 -17.75
CA GLN A 424 19.57 -15.99 -19.05
C GLN A 424 18.87 -15.25 -20.19
N TRP A 425 19.57 -15.02 -21.29
CA TRP A 425 19.05 -14.37 -22.49
C TRP A 425 19.92 -14.72 -23.70
N ASP A 426 19.45 -14.39 -24.90
CA ASP A 426 20.24 -14.49 -26.16
C ASP A 426 20.84 -13.12 -26.45
N PRO A 427 22.16 -12.89 -26.31
CA PRO A 427 22.78 -11.60 -26.59
C PRO A 427 22.59 -11.12 -28.04
N ALA A 428 22.36 -12.04 -29.00
CA ALA A 428 22.12 -11.66 -30.37
C ALA A 428 20.79 -10.93 -30.58
N LYS A 429 19.86 -11.07 -29.62
CA LYS A 429 18.55 -10.43 -29.66
C LYS A 429 18.50 -9.10 -28.89
N ASN A 430 19.60 -8.68 -28.27
CA ASN A 430 19.65 -7.40 -27.56
C ASN A 430 19.30 -6.25 -28.50
N PRO A 431 18.25 -5.44 -28.21
CA PRO A 431 17.80 -4.39 -29.12
C PRO A 431 18.86 -3.36 -29.47
N GLU A 432 19.76 -3.03 -28.54
CA GLU A 432 20.87 -2.08 -28.78
C GLU A 432 21.84 -2.48 -29.87
N ARG A 433 21.90 -3.77 -30.24
CA ARG A 433 22.70 -4.26 -31.38
C ARG A 433 22.11 -3.87 -32.71
N ALA A 434 20.77 -3.79 -32.78
CA ALA A 434 20.06 -3.36 -33.99
C ALA A 434 19.95 -1.83 -34.08
N ASP A 435 19.71 -1.20 -32.94
CA ASP A 435 19.55 0.25 -32.81
C ASP A 435 20.23 0.78 -31.52
N PRO A 436 21.51 1.21 -31.63
CA PRO A 436 22.20 1.78 -30.46
C PRO A 436 21.55 3.06 -29.91
N SER A 437 20.68 3.74 -30.66
CA SER A 437 20.05 4.98 -30.23
C SER A 437 19.04 4.78 -29.06
N ILE A 438 18.61 3.53 -28.81
CA ILE A 438 17.77 3.21 -27.67
C ILE A 438 18.43 3.59 -26.34
N LEU A 439 19.77 3.61 -26.29
CA LEU A 439 20.51 4.01 -25.08
C LEU A 439 20.33 5.50 -24.76
N ASP A 440 19.96 6.34 -25.73
CA ASP A 440 19.69 7.76 -25.53
C ASP A 440 18.26 8.00 -25.04
N ALA A 441 17.36 7.05 -25.26
CA ALA A 441 16.00 7.14 -24.77
C ALA A 441 15.96 7.04 -23.23
N ARG A 442 15.25 7.96 -22.58
CA ARG A 442 15.11 8.01 -21.12
C ARG A 442 13.64 8.18 -20.75
N GLN A 443 13.20 7.42 -19.76
CA GLN A 443 11.93 7.67 -19.10
C GLN A 443 12.15 8.70 -17.99
N PRO A 444 11.21 9.64 -17.78
CA PRO A 444 11.23 10.48 -16.58
C PRO A 444 11.14 9.62 -15.32
N VAL A 445 12.10 9.77 -14.43
CA VAL A 445 12.03 9.10 -13.13
C VAL A 445 11.02 9.85 -12.24
N LYS A 446 10.06 9.13 -11.69
CA LYS A 446 9.14 9.69 -10.70
C LYS A 446 9.82 9.69 -9.33
N ILE A 447 10.18 10.88 -8.85
CA ILE A 447 10.69 11.06 -7.49
C ILE A 447 9.50 11.35 -6.57
N GLY A 448 9.15 10.40 -5.72
CA GLY A 448 7.93 10.40 -4.93
C GLY A 448 7.00 9.24 -5.31
N GLU A 449 5.85 9.19 -4.71
CA GLU A 449 4.84 8.18 -5.02
C GLU A 449 4.21 8.46 -6.40
N PRO A 450 3.91 7.41 -7.18
CA PRO A 450 3.17 7.58 -8.43
C PRO A 450 1.74 8.05 -8.13
N SER A 451 1.16 8.83 -9.05
CA SER A 451 -0.22 9.28 -8.89
C SER A 451 -1.18 8.10 -9.04
N LYS A 452 -2.05 7.93 -8.05
CA LYS A 452 -3.08 6.88 -8.04
C LYS A 452 -4.13 7.07 -9.13
N THR A 453 -4.33 8.30 -9.60
CA THR A 453 -5.33 8.66 -10.61
C THR A 453 -4.91 8.36 -12.05
N ASN A 454 -3.63 8.09 -12.30
CA ASN A 454 -3.11 7.86 -13.66
C ASN A 454 -3.03 6.37 -14.04
N ILE A 455 -3.44 5.49 -13.15
CA ILE A 455 -3.36 4.04 -13.38
C ILE A 455 -4.63 3.58 -14.08
N SER A 456 -4.51 3.23 -15.37
CA SER A 456 -5.65 2.77 -16.17
C SER A 456 -5.32 1.54 -17.00
N ARG A 457 -6.35 0.79 -17.39
CA ARG A 457 -6.30 -0.34 -18.31
C ARG A 457 -7.00 0.03 -19.62
N THR A 458 -6.52 -0.49 -20.75
CA THR A 458 -7.30 -0.43 -21.98
C THR A 458 -8.21 -1.65 -22.04
N VAL A 459 -9.49 -1.42 -22.34
CA VAL A 459 -10.49 -2.48 -22.58
C VAL A 459 -11.13 -2.28 -23.95
N THR A 460 -11.56 -3.37 -24.55
CA THR A 460 -12.31 -3.37 -25.81
C THR A 460 -13.80 -3.51 -25.52
N VAL A 461 -14.61 -2.77 -26.22
CA VAL A 461 -16.07 -2.93 -26.22
C VAL A 461 -16.43 -4.07 -27.15
N ASP A 462 -16.86 -5.20 -26.60
CA ASP A 462 -17.24 -6.37 -27.41
C ASP A 462 -18.66 -6.22 -27.96
N ALA A 463 -19.56 -5.66 -27.14
CA ALA A 463 -20.95 -5.45 -27.51
C ALA A 463 -21.60 -4.27 -26.78
N VAL A 464 -22.57 -3.63 -27.43
CA VAL A 464 -23.54 -2.70 -26.84
C VAL A 464 -24.91 -3.22 -27.17
N THR A 465 -25.66 -3.78 -26.19
CA THR A 465 -26.91 -4.51 -26.41
C THR A 465 -28.05 -3.87 -25.62
N PRO A 466 -29.16 -3.48 -26.23
CA PRO A 466 -30.36 -3.06 -25.50
C PRO A 466 -30.87 -4.19 -24.59
N VAL A 467 -31.18 -3.85 -23.32
CA VAL A 467 -31.68 -4.80 -22.30
C VAL A 467 -32.98 -4.33 -21.64
N ALA A 468 -33.38 -3.09 -21.88
CA ALA A 468 -34.67 -2.53 -21.51
C ALA A 468 -34.87 -1.21 -22.27
N ASP A 469 -36.07 -0.64 -22.23
CA ASP A 469 -36.33 0.68 -22.82
C ASP A 469 -35.44 1.74 -22.17
N GLY A 470 -34.54 2.34 -22.99
CA GLY A 470 -33.58 3.34 -22.54
C GLY A 470 -32.38 2.77 -21.76
N VAL A 471 -32.14 1.45 -21.76
CA VAL A 471 -30.97 0.84 -21.09
C VAL A 471 -30.23 -0.05 -22.06
N VAL A 472 -28.89 0.15 -22.10
CA VAL A 472 -27.99 -0.72 -22.84
C VAL A 472 -27.00 -1.42 -21.89
N ARG A 473 -26.70 -2.68 -22.21
CA ARG A 473 -25.58 -3.43 -21.59
C ARG A 473 -24.37 -3.28 -22.47
N VAL A 474 -23.24 -2.98 -21.85
CA VAL A 474 -21.93 -2.90 -22.48
C VAL A 474 -21.06 -4.03 -21.95
N THR A 475 -20.51 -4.83 -22.86
CA THR A 475 -19.57 -5.92 -22.54
C THR A 475 -18.15 -5.45 -22.87
N LEU A 476 -17.26 -5.60 -21.92
CA LEU A 476 -15.87 -5.12 -21.98
C LEU A 476 -14.92 -6.30 -21.77
N SER A 477 -13.88 -6.41 -22.60
CA SER A 477 -12.82 -7.42 -22.47
C SER A 477 -11.42 -6.82 -22.60
N ASP A 478 -10.41 -7.58 -22.20
CA ASP A 478 -9.01 -7.19 -22.43
C ASP A 478 -8.68 -7.35 -23.94
N PRO A 479 -8.08 -6.34 -24.60
CA PRO A 479 -7.81 -6.39 -26.05
C PRO A 479 -6.85 -7.51 -26.45
N SER A 480 -6.08 -8.08 -25.52
CA SER A 480 -5.19 -9.22 -25.73
C SER A 480 -5.80 -10.57 -25.34
N GLY A 481 -7.09 -10.58 -24.95
CA GLY A 481 -7.80 -11.78 -24.49
C GLY A 481 -7.38 -12.28 -23.11
N LYS A 482 -6.78 -11.43 -22.30
CA LYS A 482 -6.38 -11.74 -20.93
C LYS A 482 -7.59 -11.70 -20.00
N PRO A 483 -7.58 -12.45 -18.88
CA PRO A 483 -8.54 -12.24 -17.82
C PRO A 483 -8.45 -10.81 -17.28
N LEU A 484 -9.59 -10.20 -17.06
CA LEU A 484 -9.69 -8.93 -16.33
C LEU A 484 -9.44 -9.17 -14.82
N PRO A 485 -9.17 -8.12 -14.03
CA PRO A 485 -8.95 -8.24 -12.59
C PRO A 485 -10.11 -8.92 -11.88
N LYS A 486 -9.81 -9.64 -10.80
CA LYS A 486 -10.85 -10.17 -9.91
C LYS A 486 -11.61 -9.01 -9.26
N TRP A 487 -12.89 -9.23 -8.99
CA TRP A 487 -13.75 -8.27 -8.34
C TRP A 487 -14.79 -8.95 -7.44
N THR A 488 -15.38 -8.21 -6.55
CA THR A 488 -16.38 -8.71 -5.60
C THR A 488 -17.74 -8.02 -5.86
N PRO A 489 -18.87 -8.67 -5.55
CA PRO A 489 -20.21 -8.09 -5.72
C PRO A 489 -20.32 -6.72 -5.04
N GLY A 490 -20.89 -5.73 -5.75
CA GLY A 490 -20.91 -4.32 -5.35
C GLY A 490 -19.78 -3.49 -5.94
N SER A 491 -18.81 -4.11 -6.64
CA SER A 491 -17.75 -3.37 -7.32
C SER A 491 -18.24 -2.54 -8.49
N HIS A 492 -17.57 -1.42 -8.71
CA HIS A 492 -17.73 -0.55 -9.88
C HIS A 492 -16.39 -0.33 -10.58
N ILE A 493 -16.46 0.16 -11.81
CA ILE A 493 -15.33 0.62 -12.62
C ILE A 493 -15.56 2.06 -13.06
N ASP A 494 -14.46 2.82 -13.20
CA ASP A 494 -14.48 4.09 -13.91
C ASP A 494 -14.16 3.87 -15.37
N VAL A 495 -14.92 4.48 -16.24
CA VAL A 495 -14.71 4.40 -17.69
C VAL A 495 -14.54 5.80 -18.25
N GLU A 496 -13.49 6.00 -19.05
CA GLU A 496 -13.25 7.24 -19.77
C GLU A 496 -14.06 7.28 -21.06
N LEU A 497 -14.95 8.25 -21.19
CA LEU A 497 -15.88 8.45 -22.29
C LEU A 497 -15.58 9.80 -22.98
N GLY A 498 -14.54 9.85 -23.79
CA GLY A 498 -13.96 11.09 -24.30
C GLY A 498 -13.27 11.86 -23.16
N ASP A 499 -13.67 13.10 -22.91
CA ASP A 499 -13.14 13.93 -21.82
C ASP A 499 -13.88 13.71 -20.49
N LEU A 500 -14.76 12.71 -20.41
CA LEU A 500 -15.58 12.43 -19.23
C LEU A 500 -15.15 11.11 -18.60
N SER A 501 -15.05 11.05 -17.27
CA SER A 501 -14.96 9.80 -16.50
C SER A 501 -16.30 9.53 -15.81
N ARG A 502 -16.76 8.27 -15.85
CA ARG A 502 -18.04 7.87 -15.22
C ARG A 502 -17.90 6.50 -14.57
N GLN A 503 -18.56 6.37 -13.42
CA GLN A 503 -18.60 5.14 -12.64
C GLN A 503 -19.80 4.29 -13.04
N TYR A 504 -19.58 2.99 -13.16
CA TYR A 504 -20.61 2.01 -13.45
C TYR A 504 -20.40 0.74 -12.63
N SER A 505 -21.44 0.30 -11.92
CA SER A 505 -21.40 -0.95 -11.16
C SER A 505 -21.30 -2.15 -12.10
N LEU A 506 -20.47 -3.13 -11.74
CA LEU A 506 -20.33 -4.39 -12.46
C LEU A 506 -21.56 -5.28 -12.20
N CYS A 507 -22.09 -5.85 -13.27
CA CYS A 507 -23.26 -6.72 -13.22
C CYS A 507 -23.06 -8.06 -13.94
N SER A 508 -21.83 -8.42 -14.33
CA SER A 508 -21.46 -9.74 -14.85
C SER A 508 -21.36 -10.79 -13.75
N ASP A 509 -20.94 -12.01 -14.08
CA ASP A 509 -20.59 -13.04 -13.10
C ASP A 509 -19.16 -12.74 -12.57
N PRO A 510 -18.97 -12.56 -11.26
CA PRO A 510 -17.64 -12.32 -10.67
C PRO A 510 -16.62 -13.45 -10.91
N ASN A 511 -17.08 -14.67 -11.22
CA ASN A 511 -16.23 -15.82 -11.51
C ASN A 511 -15.78 -15.89 -12.97
N ASP A 512 -16.45 -15.16 -13.88
CA ASP A 512 -16.03 -15.05 -15.29
C ASP A 512 -15.24 -13.78 -15.52
N LEU A 513 -13.93 -13.90 -15.49
CA LEU A 513 -12.99 -12.79 -15.71
C LEU A 513 -12.65 -12.57 -17.19
N SER A 514 -13.26 -13.31 -18.11
CA SER A 514 -13.06 -13.08 -19.55
C SER A 514 -13.63 -11.74 -20.01
N HIS A 515 -14.64 -11.24 -19.31
CA HIS A 515 -15.30 -9.97 -19.62
C HIS A 515 -15.96 -9.33 -18.39
N TYR A 516 -16.18 -8.02 -18.47
CA TYR A 516 -17.05 -7.28 -17.56
C TYR A 516 -18.32 -6.85 -18.26
N GLU A 517 -19.42 -6.75 -17.53
CA GLU A 517 -20.67 -6.16 -18.00
C GLU A 517 -21.08 -4.99 -17.11
N ILE A 518 -21.46 -3.89 -17.73
CA ILE A 518 -22.12 -2.75 -17.10
C ILE A 518 -23.44 -2.47 -17.82
N ALA A 519 -24.44 -1.97 -17.10
CA ALA A 519 -25.70 -1.53 -17.73
C ALA A 519 -25.89 -0.03 -17.49
N VAL A 520 -26.23 0.68 -18.57
CA VAL A 520 -26.29 2.15 -18.59
C VAL A 520 -27.66 2.63 -19.04
N LEU A 521 -28.34 3.38 -18.16
CA LEU A 521 -29.58 4.07 -18.45
C LEU A 521 -29.29 5.40 -19.17
N GLU A 522 -29.95 5.69 -20.29
CA GLU A 522 -29.90 7.03 -20.91
C GLU A 522 -30.69 8.03 -20.07
N GLU A 523 -30.01 8.88 -19.34
CA GLU A 523 -30.63 9.92 -18.53
C GLU A 523 -31.10 11.09 -19.38
N PRO A 524 -32.34 11.57 -19.19
CA PRO A 524 -32.88 12.72 -19.95
C PRO A 524 -32.03 13.99 -19.79
N GLU A 525 -31.52 14.24 -18.54
CA GLU A 525 -30.68 15.38 -18.19
C GLU A 525 -29.19 14.96 -18.07
N SER A 526 -28.77 14.07 -18.99
CA SER A 526 -27.42 13.53 -18.99
C SER A 526 -26.31 14.61 -18.99
N ARG A 527 -25.35 14.49 -18.08
CA ARG A 527 -24.10 15.27 -18.07
C ARG A 527 -23.08 14.77 -19.12
N GLY A 528 -23.54 14.07 -20.14
CA GLY A 528 -22.80 13.61 -21.32
C GLY A 528 -22.45 12.11 -21.30
N GLY A 529 -22.17 11.48 -20.18
CA GLY A 529 -21.68 10.10 -20.10
C GLY A 529 -22.67 9.07 -20.65
N SER A 530 -23.89 8.97 -20.09
CA SER A 530 -24.88 8.02 -20.57
C SER A 530 -25.29 8.26 -22.04
N ARG A 531 -25.32 9.53 -22.46
CA ARG A 531 -25.54 9.90 -23.85
C ARG A 531 -24.43 9.44 -24.78
N TYR A 532 -23.17 9.52 -24.34
CA TYR A 532 -22.01 9.00 -25.10
C TYR A 532 -22.14 7.49 -25.29
N VAL A 533 -22.46 6.76 -24.22
CA VAL A 533 -22.63 5.30 -24.27
C VAL A 533 -23.74 4.90 -25.25
N HIS A 534 -24.89 5.56 -25.22
CA HIS A 534 -26.02 5.20 -26.06
C HIS A 534 -25.87 5.61 -27.55
N ARG A 535 -25.13 6.69 -27.83
CA ARG A 535 -25.11 7.28 -29.17
C ARG A 535 -23.79 7.14 -29.90
N THR A 536 -22.67 6.95 -29.18
CA THR A 536 -21.33 6.96 -29.75
C THR A 536 -20.62 5.62 -29.60
N LEU A 537 -20.84 4.93 -28.47
CA LEU A 537 -20.10 3.71 -28.17
C LEU A 537 -20.59 2.56 -29.06
N GLN A 538 -19.61 1.79 -29.62
CA GLN A 538 -19.88 0.66 -30.51
C GLN A 538 -18.87 -0.46 -30.27
N ALA A 539 -19.24 -1.68 -30.64
CA ALA A 539 -18.35 -2.82 -30.64
C ALA A 539 -17.04 -2.52 -31.42
N GLY A 540 -15.92 -2.91 -30.88
CA GLY A 540 -14.58 -2.65 -31.42
C GLY A 540 -13.95 -1.35 -30.95
N HIS A 541 -14.68 -0.45 -30.27
CA HIS A 541 -14.05 0.71 -29.61
C HIS A 541 -13.19 0.27 -28.44
N THR A 542 -12.14 1.03 -28.18
CA THR A 542 -11.31 0.87 -26.97
C THR A 542 -11.58 2.00 -25.99
N LEU A 543 -11.62 1.68 -24.71
CA LEU A 543 -11.81 2.62 -23.61
C LEU A 543 -10.68 2.48 -22.61
N LYS A 544 -10.40 3.53 -21.86
CA LYS A 544 -9.60 3.45 -20.64
C LYS A 544 -10.54 3.16 -19.47
N MET A 545 -10.10 2.24 -18.62
CA MET A 545 -10.82 1.77 -17.44
C MET A 545 -9.90 1.83 -16.22
N ARG A 546 -10.44 2.26 -15.08
CA ARG A 546 -9.79 2.15 -13.76
C ARG A 546 -10.64 1.27 -12.85
N GLY A 547 -10.02 0.71 -11.82
CA GLY A 547 -10.64 -0.26 -10.93
C GLY A 547 -10.49 -1.71 -11.42
N PRO A 548 -11.32 -2.66 -10.94
CA PRO A 548 -12.53 -2.49 -10.12
C PRO A 548 -12.24 -2.07 -8.68
N ARG A 549 -13.19 -1.33 -8.06
CA ARG A 549 -13.19 -0.93 -6.66
C ARG A 549 -14.53 -1.29 -6.02
N ASN A 550 -14.52 -1.60 -4.71
CA ASN A 550 -15.75 -1.96 -4.01
C ASN A 550 -15.90 -1.14 -2.71
N HIS A 551 -16.84 -0.19 -2.73
CA HIS A 551 -17.29 0.56 -1.56
C HIS A 551 -18.69 0.15 -1.09
N PHE A 552 -19.28 -0.85 -1.75
CA PHE A 552 -20.61 -1.40 -1.44
C PHE A 552 -20.49 -2.92 -1.16
N LYS A 553 -19.64 -3.26 -0.18
CA LYS A 553 -19.27 -4.65 0.14
C LYS A 553 -20.42 -5.38 0.84
N LEU A 554 -20.65 -6.64 0.48
CA LEU A 554 -21.52 -7.53 1.25
C LEU A 554 -20.85 -7.88 2.59
N ASP A 555 -21.64 -7.86 3.68
CA ASP A 555 -21.22 -8.39 4.98
C ASP A 555 -21.17 -9.94 4.88
N PRO A 556 -19.99 -10.56 4.96
CA PRO A 556 -19.87 -12.01 4.84
C PRO A 556 -20.51 -12.78 6.01
N ASP A 557 -20.66 -12.13 7.17
CA ASP A 557 -21.21 -12.73 8.38
C ASP A 557 -22.74 -12.71 8.43
N ALA A 558 -23.40 -11.98 7.50
CA ALA A 558 -24.84 -11.96 7.38
C ALA A 558 -25.41 -13.36 7.20
N GLN A 559 -26.50 -13.65 7.89
CA GLN A 559 -27.24 -14.90 7.76
C GLN A 559 -28.29 -14.84 6.66
N ARG A 560 -28.80 -13.64 6.39
CA ARG A 560 -29.83 -13.35 5.39
C ARG A 560 -29.61 -11.99 4.77
N TYR A 561 -29.97 -11.87 3.49
CA TYR A 561 -29.97 -10.61 2.76
C TYR A 561 -31.38 -10.23 2.27
N VAL A 562 -31.72 -8.95 2.38
CA VAL A 562 -32.88 -8.35 1.73
C VAL A 562 -32.36 -7.34 0.72
N PHE A 563 -32.55 -7.62 -0.56
CA PHE A 563 -32.12 -6.75 -1.64
C PHE A 563 -33.29 -5.93 -2.17
N VAL A 564 -33.16 -4.60 -2.21
CA VAL A 564 -34.18 -3.68 -2.73
C VAL A 564 -33.56 -2.83 -3.83
N ALA A 565 -33.89 -3.11 -5.08
CA ALA A 565 -33.37 -2.40 -6.24
C ALA A 565 -34.39 -1.47 -6.86
N GLY A 566 -34.01 -0.24 -7.21
CA GLY A 566 -34.83 0.74 -7.92
C GLY A 566 -34.32 1.08 -9.32
N GLY A 567 -35.00 0.67 -10.38
CA GLY A 567 -34.59 0.96 -11.76
C GLY A 567 -33.18 0.43 -12.08
N ILE A 568 -32.26 1.31 -12.52
CA ILE A 568 -30.90 0.91 -12.88
C ILE A 568 -30.05 0.49 -11.66
N GLY A 569 -30.49 0.78 -10.42
CA GLY A 569 -29.88 0.29 -9.20
C GLY A 569 -29.88 -1.23 -9.04
N ILE A 570 -30.43 -1.97 -9.98
CA ILE A 570 -30.32 -3.44 -10.08
C ILE A 570 -28.88 -3.87 -10.37
N THR A 571 -28.05 -3.02 -10.95
CA THR A 571 -26.70 -3.39 -11.42
C THR A 571 -25.77 -3.91 -10.31
N PRO A 572 -25.57 -3.28 -9.14
CA PRO A 572 -24.80 -3.87 -8.07
C PRO A 572 -25.53 -5.04 -7.40
N VAL A 573 -26.85 -4.95 -7.31
CA VAL A 573 -27.70 -5.92 -6.59
C VAL A 573 -27.71 -7.29 -7.24
N ILE A 574 -27.70 -7.38 -8.58
CA ILE A 574 -27.76 -8.67 -9.27
C ILE A 574 -26.51 -9.52 -8.96
N ALA A 575 -25.34 -8.93 -8.97
CA ALA A 575 -24.09 -9.64 -8.61
C ALA A 575 -24.08 -10.06 -7.13
N MET A 576 -24.66 -9.25 -6.24
CA MET A 576 -24.81 -9.59 -4.81
C MET A 576 -25.76 -10.78 -4.62
N ALA A 577 -26.86 -10.81 -5.36
CA ALA A 577 -27.81 -11.92 -5.33
C ALA A 577 -27.20 -13.21 -5.89
N ASP A 578 -26.43 -13.13 -6.99
CA ASP A 578 -25.66 -14.25 -7.52
C ASP A 578 -24.71 -14.84 -6.46
N HIS A 579 -24.02 -13.99 -5.74
CA HIS A 579 -23.11 -14.41 -4.65
C HIS A 579 -23.87 -15.05 -3.48
N ALA A 580 -24.98 -14.45 -3.05
CA ALA A 580 -25.79 -15.01 -1.97
C ALA A 580 -26.31 -16.41 -2.34
N LYS A 581 -26.74 -16.60 -3.59
CA LYS A 581 -27.15 -17.90 -4.14
C LYS A 581 -25.98 -18.92 -4.14
N ALA A 582 -24.82 -18.50 -4.64
CA ALA A 582 -23.63 -19.37 -4.74
C ALA A 582 -23.11 -19.80 -3.36
N THR A 583 -23.21 -18.93 -2.35
CA THR A 583 -22.79 -19.21 -0.97
C THR A 583 -23.86 -19.87 -0.10
N GLY A 584 -25.06 -20.10 -0.65
CA GLY A 584 -26.17 -20.76 0.05
C GLY A 584 -26.78 -19.90 1.17
N LYS A 585 -26.62 -18.60 1.15
CA LYS A 585 -27.22 -17.67 2.09
C LYS A 585 -28.73 -17.53 1.80
N ASP A 586 -29.53 -17.24 2.82
CA ASP A 586 -30.94 -16.89 2.60
C ASP A 586 -31.05 -15.46 2.06
N TYR A 587 -31.89 -15.24 1.05
CA TYR A 587 -32.09 -13.91 0.47
C TYR A 587 -33.46 -13.79 -0.23
N GLU A 588 -33.88 -12.53 -0.39
CA GLU A 588 -35.00 -12.12 -1.22
C GLU A 588 -34.68 -10.83 -1.97
N ILE A 589 -35.31 -10.62 -3.12
CA ILE A 589 -35.07 -9.50 -4.03
C ILE A 589 -36.36 -8.79 -4.32
N HIS A 590 -36.47 -7.50 -3.98
CA HIS A 590 -37.59 -6.62 -4.34
C HIS A 590 -37.10 -5.66 -5.42
N TYR A 591 -37.53 -5.91 -6.69
CA TYR A 591 -37.14 -5.07 -7.81
C TYR A 591 -38.24 -4.09 -8.13
N CYS A 592 -37.99 -2.79 -7.92
CA CYS A 592 -38.94 -1.68 -8.08
C CYS A 592 -38.65 -0.92 -9.37
N GLY A 593 -39.71 -0.67 -10.16
CA GLY A 593 -39.62 0.10 -11.38
C GLY A 593 -40.92 0.90 -11.68
N ARG A 594 -40.85 1.76 -12.72
CA ARG A 594 -42.04 2.45 -13.22
C ARG A 594 -42.88 1.50 -14.07
N ASP A 595 -42.26 0.90 -15.06
CA ASP A 595 -42.83 -0.04 -16.01
C ASP A 595 -41.89 -1.20 -16.24
N VAL A 596 -42.40 -2.41 -16.40
CA VAL A 596 -41.63 -3.62 -16.65
C VAL A 596 -40.72 -3.46 -17.88
N ALA A 597 -41.17 -2.76 -18.92
CA ALA A 597 -40.37 -2.51 -20.13
C ALA A 597 -39.08 -1.70 -19.88
N THR A 598 -39.04 -0.88 -18.79
CA THR A 598 -37.87 -0.07 -18.40
C THR A 598 -36.98 -0.73 -17.35
N MET A 599 -37.33 -1.94 -16.90
CA MET A 599 -36.58 -2.66 -15.84
C MET A 599 -35.46 -3.49 -16.45
N ALA A 600 -34.25 -3.02 -16.28
CA ALA A 600 -33.06 -3.64 -16.85
C ALA A 600 -32.76 -5.03 -16.25
N LEU A 601 -32.19 -5.92 -17.04
CA LEU A 601 -31.73 -7.27 -16.63
C LEU A 601 -32.83 -8.16 -16.02
N LEU A 602 -34.10 -7.83 -16.22
CA LEU A 602 -35.23 -8.51 -15.59
C LEU A 602 -35.32 -9.98 -16.00
N ASP A 603 -35.08 -10.29 -17.28
CA ASP A 603 -35.14 -11.66 -17.81
C ASP A 603 -34.03 -12.53 -17.14
N ARG A 604 -32.79 -12.00 -17.00
CA ARG A 604 -31.71 -12.66 -16.30
C ARG A 604 -32.07 -12.87 -14.83
N LEU A 605 -32.49 -11.81 -14.15
CA LEU A 605 -32.82 -11.84 -12.72
C LEU A 605 -33.91 -12.89 -12.41
N THR A 606 -34.98 -12.95 -13.23
CA THR A 606 -36.04 -13.91 -13.03
C THR A 606 -35.67 -15.34 -13.41
N ALA A 607 -34.84 -15.51 -14.43
CA ALA A 607 -34.31 -16.82 -14.81
C ALA A 607 -33.36 -17.40 -13.74
N ASP A 608 -32.52 -16.58 -13.16
CA ASP A 608 -31.48 -17.02 -12.23
C ASP A 608 -32.02 -17.16 -10.80
N HIS A 609 -32.94 -16.32 -10.35
CA HIS A 609 -33.39 -16.27 -8.95
C HIS A 609 -34.86 -16.67 -8.72
N GLY A 610 -35.64 -16.78 -9.77
CA GLY A 610 -36.99 -17.39 -9.73
C GLY A 610 -37.93 -16.82 -8.66
N ASP A 611 -38.33 -17.67 -7.72
CA ASP A 611 -39.24 -17.38 -6.61
C ASP A 611 -38.66 -16.44 -5.52
N LYS A 612 -37.35 -16.15 -5.57
CA LYS A 612 -36.72 -15.17 -4.69
C LYS A 612 -36.91 -13.73 -5.13
N VAL A 613 -37.48 -13.51 -6.35
CA VAL A 613 -37.67 -12.18 -6.94
C VAL A 613 -39.13 -11.75 -6.88
N GLU A 614 -39.38 -10.59 -6.27
CA GLU A 614 -40.68 -9.91 -6.32
C GLU A 614 -40.56 -8.61 -7.13
N ILE A 615 -41.43 -8.48 -8.16
CA ILE A 615 -41.42 -7.35 -9.09
C ILE A 615 -42.49 -6.35 -8.69
N HIS A 616 -42.07 -5.09 -8.50
CA HIS A 616 -42.94 -3.98 -8.13
C HIS A 616 -43.00 -2.93 -9.26
N SER A 617 -44.08 -2.92 -10.03
CA SER A 617 -44.32 -1.94 -11.10
C SER A 617 -45.36 -0.91 -10.68
N SER A 618 -44.92 0.36 -10.58
CA SER A 618 -45.86 1.44 -10.20
C SER A 618 -46.91 1.74 -11.26
N ALA A 619 -46.65 1.48 -12.55
CA ALA A 619 -47.62 1.61 -13.63
C ALA A 619 -48.71 0.51 -13.56
N ALA A 620 -48.34 -0.67 -13.07
CA ALA A 620 -49.29 -1.76 -12.84
C ALA A 620 -50.04 -1.64 -11.49
N GLY A 621 -49.78 -0.60 -10.69
CA GLY A 621 -50.38 -0.40 -9.38
C GLY A 621 -49.80 -1.26 -8.26
N ASN A 622 -48.77 -2.04 -8.55
CA ASN A 622 -48.06 -2.87 -7.57
C ASN A 622 -46.81 -2.15 -7.06
N ARG A 623 -46.94 -1.39 -5.98
CA ARG A 623 -45.82 -0.73 -5.31
C ARG A 623 -45.39 -1.52 -4.08
N LEU A 624 -44.09 -1.58 -3.83
CA LEU A 624 -43.52 -2.14 -2.61
C LEU A 624 -44.03 -1.35 -1.40
N ASP A 625 -44.59 -2.06 -0.44
CA ASP A 625 -44.89 -1.54 0.90
C ASP A 625 -43.68 -1.72 1.82
N ILE A 626 -42.77 -0.74 1.77
CA ILE A 626 -41.52 -0.77 2.53
C ILE A 626 -41.75 -0.86 4.06
N PRO A 627 -42.70 -0.07 4.64
CA PRO A 627 -43.03 -0.20 6.04
C PRO A 627 -43.51 -1.61 6.43
N ALA A 628 -44.29 -2.27 5.58
CA ALA A 628 -44.78 -3.63 5.86
C ALA A 628 -43.65 -4.65 5.70
N LEU A 629 -42.77 -4.52 4.71
CA LEU A 629 -41.63 -5.40 4.48
C LEU A 629 -40.66 -5.37 5.67
N LEU A 630 -40.39 -4.20 6.22
CA LEU A 630 -39.38 -3.98 7.25
C LEU A 630 -39.95 -3.74 8.66
N ALA A 631 -41.26 -4.09 8.84
CA ALA A 631 -41.97 -3.87 10.11
C ALA A 631 -41.31 -4.57 11.33
N THR A 632 -40.68 -5.72 11.12
CA THR A 632 -40.10 -6.53 12.18
C THR A 632 -38.67 -6.88 11.85
N PRO A 633 -37.68 -6.41 12.64
CA PRO A 633 -36.31 -6.80 12.47
C PRO A 633 -36.13 -8.33 12.64
N VAL A 634 -35.26 -8.89 11.81
CA VAL A 634 -34.85 -10.30 11.88
C VAL A 634 -33.36 -10.34 12.13
N ASP A 635 -32.95 -10.99 13.20
CA ASP A 635 -31.54 -11.08 13.59
C ASP A 635 -30.66 -11.66 12.47
N GLY A 636 -29.49 -11.09 12.28
CA GLY A 636 -28.52 -11.50 11.25
C GLY A 636 -28.92 -11.14 9.83
N THR A 637 -29.94 -10.29 9.66
CA THR A 637 -30.38 -9.79 8.33
C THR A 637 -29.66 -8.49 7.99
N GLN A 638 -29.11 -8.42 6.77
CA GLN A 638 -28.55 -7.20 6.17
C GLN A 638 -29.39 -6.79 4.96
N ILE A 639 -29.68 -5.51 4.85
CA ILE A 639 -30.51 -4.92 3.80
C ILE A 639 -29.60 -4.12 2.86
N TYR A 640 -29.64 -4.42 1.57
CA TYR A 640 -28.85 -3.72 0.56
C TYR A 640 -29.76 -3.04 -0.44
N SER A 641 -29.54 -1.77 -0.71
CA SER A 641 -30.37 -1.02 -1.65
C SER A 641 -29.58 -0.07 -2.52
N CYS A 642 -29.96 -0.03 -3.81
CA CYS A 642 -29.54 0.98 -4.75
C CYS A 642 -30.72 1.43 -5.61
N GLY A 643 -30.83 2.74 -5.84
CA GLY A 643 -31.93 3.28 -6.62
C GLY A 643 -32.17 4.78 -6.42
N PRO A 644 -33.34 5.29 -6.83
CA PRO A 644 -33.68 6.70 -6.67
C PRO A 644 -33.74 7.13 -5.21
N GLU A 645 -33.33 8.35 -4.91
CA GLU A 645 -33.25 8.94 -3.56
C GLU A 645 -34.52 8.69 -2.73
N ARG A 646 -35.72 8.88 -3.32
CA ARG A 646 -37.00 8.63 -2.65
C ARG A 646 -37.18 7.19 -2.14
N LEU A 647 -36.53 6.19 -2.81
CA LEU A 647 -36.55 4.80 -2.36
C LEU A 647 -35.60 4.63 -1.17
N LEU A 648 -34.38 5.19 -1.25
CA LEU A 648 -33.37 5.10 -0.21
C LEU A 648 -33.85 5.80 1.06
N THR A 649 -34.38 7.00 0.98
CA THR A 649 -35.00 7.72 2.11
C THR A 649 -36.13 6.92 2.79
N ALA A 650 -37.00 6.30 2.00
CA ALA A 650 -38.08 5.50 2.56
C ALA A 650 -37.56 4.24 3.30
N LEU A 651 -36.50 3.65 2.81
CA LEU A 651 -35.82 2.52 3.49
C LEU A 651 -35.15 2.98 4.77
N GLU A 652 -34.44 4.11 4.77
CA GLU A 652 -33.81 4.70 5.98
C GLU A 652 -34.86 5.00 7.07
N GLU A 653 -35.99 5.57 6.70
CA GLU A 653 -37.11 5.81 7.61
C GLU A 653 -37.70 4.50 8.16
N ALA A 654 -37.88 3.49 7.30
CA ALA A 654 -38.47 2.21 7.68
C ALA A 654 -37.50 1.35 8.54
N THR A 655 -36.20 1.54 8.44
CA THR A 655 -35.18 0.80 9.20
C THR A 655 -34.72 1.51 10.47
N ALA A 656 -35.29 2.67 10.83
CA ALA A 656 -34.88 3.44 12.00
C ALA A 656 -34.96 2.67 13.33
N HIS A 657 -35.73 1.58 13.39
CA HIS A 657 -35.89 0.70 14.54
C HIS A 657 -35.10 -0.63 14.43
N TRP A 658 -34.36 -0.83 13.33
CA TRP A 658 -33.50 -1.98 13.12
C TRP A 658 -32.16 -1.80 13.86
N PRO A 659 -31.38 -2.89 14.07
CA PRO A 659 -30.02 -2.76 14.55
C PRO A 659 -29.20 -1.77 13.71
N GLU A 660 -28.27 -1.09 14.36
CA GLU A 660 -27.36 -0.17 13.69
C GLU A 660 -26.58 -0.93 12.60
N ASP A 661 -26.31 -0.28 11.47
CA ASP A 661 -25.65 -0.84 10.28
C ASP A 661 -26.35 -2.05 9.61
N SER A 662 -27.66 -2.24 9.83
CA SER A 662 -28.45 -3.24 9.07
C SER A 662 -28.81 -2.81 7.65
N LEU A 663 -28.76 -1.52 7.33
CA LEU A 663 -29.08 -0.97 6.01
C LEU A 663 -27.83 -0.41 5.35
N HIS A 664 -27.54 -0.92 4.14
CA HIS A 664 -26.47 -0.45 3.26
C HIS A 664 -27.09 0.12 1.99
N VAL A 665 -26.67 1.33 1.62
CA VAL A 665 -27.20 2.03 0.43
C VAL A 665 -26.07 2.48 -0.48
N GLU A 666 -26.31 2.43 -1.80
CA GLU A 666 -25.43 3.02 -2.81
C GLU A 666 -26.18 4.11 -3.58
N HIS A 667 -25.58 5.30 -3.64
CA HIS A 667 -26.14 6.46 -4.33
C HIS A 667 -25.46 6.65 -5.69
N PHE A 668 -26.24 6.82 -6.76
CA PHE A 668 -25.71 7.10 -8.11
C PHE A 668 -25.69 8.59 -8.46
N THR A 669 -26.32 9.43 -7.65
CA THR A 669 -26.38 10.88 -7.86
C THR A 669 -25.98 11.61 -6.58
N SER A 670 -25.15 12.62 -6.74
CA SER A 670 -24.76 13.50 -5.64
C SER A 670 -25.78 14.60 -5.45
N ASN A 671 -26.10 14.89 -4.19
CA ASN A 671 -26.90 16.04 -3.77
C ASN A 671 -26.02 17.17 -3.21
N LEU A 672 -24.71 17.14 -3.45
CA LEU A 672 -23.80 18.17 -2.95
C LEU A 672 -24.17 19.54 -3.51
N ALA A 673 -24.49 20.45 -2.61
CA ALA A 673 -24.61 21.85 -2.94
C ALA A 673 -23.23 22.45 -3.26
N THR A 674 -23.17 23.35 -4.24
CA THR A 674 -21.97 24.15 -4.48
C THR A 674 -21.62 24.92 -3.20
N LEU A 675 -20.36 24.95 -2.83
CA LEU A 675 -19.89 25.71 -1.67
C LEU A 675 -20.29 27.19 -1.83
N ASP A 676 -21.02 27.69 -0.85
CA ASP A 676 -21.40 29.11 -0.78
C ASP A 676 -20.54 29.80 0.28
N PRO A 677 -19.57 30.65 -0.14
CA PRO A 677 -18.68 31.33 0.81
C PRO A 677 -19.38 32.17 1.89
N ALA A 678 -20.65 32.54 1.65
CA ALA A 678 -21.44 33.29 2.63
C ALA A 678 -21.90 32.41 3.82
N ASN A 679 -21.99 31.09 3.61
CA ASN A 679 -22.44 30.12 4.60
C ASN A 679 -21.32 29.21 5.13
N GLU A 680 -20.11 29.34 4.55
CA GLU A 680 -18.95 28.52 4.89
C GLU A 680 -17.91 29.34 5.66
N HIS A 681 -17.00 28.65 6.32
CA HIS A 681 -15.88 29.30 7.02
C HIS A 681 -14.54 28.70 6.57
N ALA A 682 -13.48 29.50 6.64
CA ALA A 682 -12.12 29.03 6.43
C ALA A 682 -11.60 28.32 7.70
N PHE A 683 -10.78 27.29 7.51
CA PHE A 683 -10.17 26.51 8.61
C PHE A 683 -8.79 25.99 8.26
N GLU A 684 -8.05 25.56 9.27
CA GLU A 684 -6.74 24.94 9.13
C GLU A 684 -6.85 23.42 9.08
N VAL A 685 -6.07 22.79 8.20
CA VAL A 685 -5.85 21.34 8.19
C VAL A 685 -4.40 21.09 8.55
N GLU A 686 -4.19 20.42 9.66
CA GLU A 686 -2.88 19.91 10.08
C GLU A 686 -2.67 18.51 9.48
N LEU A 687 -1.67 18.36 8.64
CA LEU A 687 -1.29 17.10 8.02
C LEU A 687 -0.17 16.47 8.86
N ARG A 688 -0.53 15.53 9.74
CA ARG A 688 0.36 15.01 10.79
C ARG A 688 1.53 14.22 10.24
N ASP A 689 1.32 13.46 9.17
CA ASP A 689 2.35 12.59 8.61
C ASP A 689 3.37 13.38 7.77
N SER A 690 2.91 14.42 7.06
CA SER A 690 3.79 15.34 6.30
C SER A 690 4.34 16.49 7.14
N GLY A 691 3.78 16.74 8.34
CA GLY A 691 4.17 17.83 9.23
C GLY A 691 3.81 19.22 8.70
N LEU A 692 2.88 19.30 7.75
CA LEU A 692 2.41 20.55 7.14
C LEU A 692 1.12 21.03 7.78
N THR A 693 0.87 22.34 7.67
CA THR A 693 -0.44 22.93 7.98
C THR A 693 -0.88 23.73 6.77
N ILE A 694 -2.05 23.45 6.25
CA ILE A 694 -2.63 24.13 5.08
C ILE A 694 -3.89 24.89 5.47
N GLN A 695 -4.21 25.93 4.72
CA GLN A 695 -5.44 26.71 4.88
C GLN A 695 -6.46 26.27 3.84
N VAL A 696 -7.68 26.02 4.27
CA VAL A 696 -8.83 25.73 3.40
C VAL A 696 -9.75 26.96 3.42
N ALA A 697 -9.90 27.61 2.27
CA ALA A 697 -10.75 28.78 2.13
C ALA A 697 -12.26 28.39 2.20
N ALA A 698 -13.12 29.37 2.41
CA ALA A 698 -14.57 29.15 2.49
C ALA A 698 -15.18 28.60 1.19
N ASP A 699 -14.59 28.91 0.04
CA ASP A 699 -14.99 28.49 -1.29
C ASP A 699 -14.18 27.28 -1.84
N GLN A 700 -13.39 26.65 -0.99
CA GLN A 700 -12.45 25.60 -1.39
C GLN A 700 -12.75 24.30 -0.65
N THR A 701 -12.63 23.15 -1.34
CA THR A 701 -12.65 21.84 -0.69
C THR A 701 -11.32 21.53 -0.02
N VAL A 702 -11.30 20.57 0.92
CA VAL A 702 -10.05 20.07 1.50
C VAL A 702 -9.17 19.45 0.41
N LEU A 703 -9.77 18.72 -0.54
CA LEU A 703 -9.09 18.12 -1.68
C LEU A 703 -8.35 19.17 -2.53
N ASP A 704 -9.01 20.29 -2.86
CA ASP A 704 -8.38 21.36 -3.64
C ASP A 704 -7.18 21.97 -2.90
N ALA A 705 -7.30 22.16 -1.57
CA ALA A 705 -6.23 22.69 -0.75
C ALA A 705 -5.03 21.72 -0.65
N LEU A 706 -5.29 20.41 -0.56
CA LEU A 706 -4.27 19.36 -0.59
C LEU A 706 -3.51 19.39 -1.93
N ARG A 707 -4.23 19.41 -3.04
CA ARG A 707 -3.64 19.51 -4.40
C ARG A 707 -2.81 20.76 -4.59
N ALA A 708 -3.30 21.91 -4.14
CA ALA A 708 -2.57 23.18 -4.18
C ALA A 708 -1.26 23.13 -3.37
N SER A 709 -1.19 22.25 -2.37
CA SER A 709 -0.02 22.01 -1.52
C SER A 709 0.85 20.84 -2.00
N ASN A 710 0.60 20.30 -3.20
CA ASN A 710 1.25 19.12 -3.79
C ASN A 710 1.13 17.85 -2.94
N ILE A 711 0.04 17.71 -2.19
CA ILE A 711 -0.33 16.48 -1.50
C ILE A 711 -1.27 15.71 -2.43
N ASP A 712 -0.80 14.56 -2.92
CA ASP A 712 -1.60 13.70 -3.79
C ASP A 712 -2.45 12.76 -2.93
N ILE A 713 -3.76 12.89 -3.04
CA ILE A 713 -4.75 11.98 -2.48
C ILE A 713 -5.63 11.45 -3.62
N GLN A 714 -5.91 10.16 -3.57
CA GLN A 714 -6.82 9.58 -4.56
C GLN A 714 -8.17 10.30 -4.55
N SER A 715 -8.70 10.59 -5.72
CA SER A 715 -10.04 11.17 -5.87
C SER A 715 -10.58 10.88 -7.26
N ASP A 716 -11.80 10.39 -7.35
CA ASP A 716 -12.40 9.97 -8.60
C ASP A 716 -13.69 10.74 -8.91
N CYS A 717 -14.75 10.57 -8.11
CA CYS A 717 -16.03 11.24 -8.40
C CYS A 717 -16.03 12.72 -8.05
N GLU A 718 -15.30 13.13 -7.01
CA GLU A 718 -15.28 14.48 -6.41
C GLU A 718 -16.69 14.98 -6.00
N GLU A 719 -17.60 14.06 -5.83
CA GLU A 719 -19.03 14.30 -5.54
C GLU A 719 -19.50 13.63 -4.24
N GLY A 720 -18.55 13.10 -3.41
CA GLY A 720 -18.88 12.45 -2.14
C GLY A 720 -19.58 11.10 -2.26
N LEU A 721 -19.45 10.41 -3.42
CA LEU A 721 -20.17 9.17 -3.72
C LEU A 721 -19.30 7.92 -3.69
N CYS A 722 -17.99 8.03 -3.95
CA CYS A 722 -17.15 6.88 -4.25
C CYS A 722 -16.19 6.47 -3.14
N GLY A 723 -15.99 7.29 -2.12
CA GLY A 723 -15.07 6.99 -1.01
C GLY A 723 -13.58 7.14 -1.32
N SER A 724 -13.16 7.31 -2.58
CA SER A 724 -11.75 7.29 -2.97
C SER A 724 -10.90 8.41 -2.33
N CYS A 725 -11.51 9.51 -1.94
CA CYS A 725 -10.83 10.64 -1.29
C CYS A 725 -10.91 10.61 0.25
N GLU A 726 -11.13 9.45 0.83
CA GLU A 726 -11.17 9.28 2.28
C GLU A 726 -9.81 9.59 2.91
N ALA A 727 -9.84 10.40 3.97
CA ALA A 727 -8.66 10.72 4.77
C ALA A 727 -8.96 10.45 6.25
N PRO A 728 -8.06 9.75 6.98
CA PRO A 728 -8.25 9.50 8.41
C PRO A 728 -8.16 10.79 9.23
N VAL A 729 -9.11 10.97 10.15
CA VAL A 729 -9.18 12.11 11.09
C VAL A 729 -8.51 11.72 12.40
N LEU A 730 -7.54 12.53 12.84
CA LEU A 730 -6.80 12.33 14.09
C LEU A 730 -7.30 13.22 15.21
N ASP A 731 -7.80 14.42 14.89
CA ASP A 731 -8.32 15.40 15.85
C ASP A 731 -9.22 16.42 15.15
N GLY A 732 -10.21 16.94 15.84
CA GLY A 732 -11.21 17.86 15.29
C GLY A 732 -12.50 17.14 14.89
N GLU A 733 -13.57 17.90 14.67
CA GLU A 733 -14.91 17.41 14.33
C GLU A 733 -15.21 17.67 12.87
N VAL A 734 -15.76 16.69 12.17
CA VAL A 734 -16.08 16.72 10.74
C VAL A 734 -17.53 17.08 10.51
N ASP A 735 -17.79 18.02 9.64
CA ASP A 735 -19.07 18.25 8.97
C ASP A 735 -19.14 17.31 7.76
N HIS A 736 -19.70 16.12 7.99
CA HIS A 736 -19.83 15.06 6.99
C HIS A 736 -20.89 15.42 5.95
N ARG A 737 -20.47 15.51 4.69
CA ARG A 737 -21.34 15.82 3.54
C ARG A 737 -21.35 14.74 2.49
N ASP A 738 -20.58 13.68 2.68
CA ASP A 738 -20.50 12.52 1.82
C ASP A 738 -21.75 11.63 1.95
N MET A 739 -21.92 10.73 0.98
CA MET A 739 -22.96 9.69 0.98
C MET A 739 -22.36 8.28 1.09
N VAL A 740 -21.13 8.18 1.58
CA VAL A 740 -20.38 6.92 1.67
C VAL A 740 -20.38 6.36 3.08
N LEU A 741 -20.06 7.21 4.08
CA LEU A 741 -19.95 6.77 5.47
C LEU A 741 -21.33 6.50 6.08
N THR A 742 -21.44 5.39 6.79
CA THR A 742 -22.61 5.03 7.60
C THR A 742 -22.81 6.03 8.75
N LYS A 743 -23.95 6.00 9.39
CA LYS A 743 -24.22 6.85 10.58
C LYS A 743 -23.26 6.57 11.69
N THR A 744 -22.89 5.29 11.90
CA THR A 744 -21.94 4.86 12.91
C THR A 744 -20.54 5.36 12.61
N GLU A 745 -20.08 5.24 11.36
CA GLU A 745 -18.75 5.73 10.94
C GLU A 745 -18.64 7.25 11.08
N ARG A 746 -19.69 8.01 10.69
CA ARG A 746 -19.74 9.46 10.92
C ARG A 746 -19.70 9.81 12.40
N ALA A 747 -20.44 9.08 13.25
CA ALA A 747 -20.45 9.31 14.69
C ALA A 747 -19.07 8.99 15.34
N GLN A 748 -18.32 8.03 14.80
CA GLN A 748 -16.96 7.74 15.23
C GLN A 748 -15.97 8.83 14.87
N ASN A 749 -16.26 9.65 13.87
CA ASN A 749 -15.44 10.78 13.41
C ASN A 749 -13.96 10.42 13.13
N LYS A 750 -13.73 9.21 12.58
CA LYS A 750 -12.38 8.68 12.33
C LYS A 750 -11.85 8.97 10.92
N SER A 751 -12.72 9.34 10.00
CA SER A 751 -12.35 9.66 8.62
C SER A 751 -13.27 10.72 8.04
N MET A 752 -12.85 11.32 6.92
CA MET A 752 -13.65 12.27 6.14
C MET A 752 -13.40 12.12 4.65
N MET A 753 -14.41 12.43 3.83
CA MET A 753 -14.26 12.58 2.38
C MET A 753 -13.78 13.98 2.05
N THR A 754 -12.52 14.12 1.63
CA THR A 754 -11.86 15.42 1.42
C THR A 754 -12.46 16.25 0.29
N CYS A 755 -13.14 15.63 -0.67
CA CYS A 755 -13.78 16.32 -1.80
C CYS A 755 -15.03 17.12 -1.42
N CYS A 756 -15.69 16.81 -0.27
CA CYS A 756 -16.97 17.42 0.10
C CYS A 756 -17.10 17.79 1.57
N SER A 757 -16.56 16.98 2.48
CA SER A 757 -16.68 17.22 3.93
C SER A 757 -15.75 18.32 4.39
N ARG A 758 -16.09 18.99 5.51
CA ARG A 758 -15.38 20.13 6.05
C ARG A 758 -15.14 19.99 7.56
N ALA A 759 -14.34 20.84 8.16
CA ALA A 759 -14.25 20.90 9.61
C ALA A 759 -15.41 21.68 10.22
N CYS A 760 -16.01 21.20 11.31
CA CYS A 760 -16.96 21.96 12.11
C CYS A 760 -16.30 23.15 12.81
N GLY A 761 -15.04 23.01 13.19
CA GLY A 761 -14.26 24.00 13.89
C GLY A 761 -13.26 24.74 13.01
N LYS A 762 -12.37 25.50 13.64
CA LYS A 762 -11.32 26.26 12.95
C LYS A 762 -10.10 25.42 12.55
N LYS A 763 -10.00 24.20 13.04
CA LYS A 763 -8.87 23.31 12.79
C LYS A 763 -9.33 21.87 12.79
N ILE A 764 -8.73 21.06 11.93
CA ILE A 764 -8.83 19.61 11.90
C ILE A 764 -7.43 19.02 11.64
N SER A 765 -7.15 17.84 12.18
CA SER A 765 -5.89 17.12 11.94
C SER A 765 -6.15 15.83 11.20
N LEU A 766 -5.45 15.63 10.09
CA LEU A 766 -5.55 14.46 9.22
C LEU A 766 -4.25 13.66 9.23
N ALA A 767 -4.36 12.35 9.00
CA ALA A 767 -3.22 11.45 8.80
C ALA A 767 -2.79 11.45 7.32
N LEU A 768 -2.19 12.56 6.89
CA LEU A 768 -1.66 12.79 5.54
C LEU A 768 -0.27 13.42 5.60
#